data_49ba1c5c37120e813783e4dd190e0216
#
_entry.id   49ba1c5c37120e813783e4dd190e0216
#
_cell.length_a   1.000
_cell.length_b   1.000
_cell.length_c   1.000
_cell.angle_alpha   90.00
_cell.angle_beta   90.00
_cell.angle_gamma   90.00
#
_symmetry.space_group_name_H-M   'P 1'
#
loop_
_entity.id
_entity.type
_entity.pdbx_description
1 polymer ?
#
loop_
_entity_poly.entity_id
_entity_poly.type
_entity_poly.pdbx_seq_one_letter_code
_entity_poly.pdbx_strand_id
1 'polypeptide(L)'
;MTDSNILQLALELTLKEGQDGAFLICANVAGESKMIDADMLVSYLFYSDEPTIYGMLVPQRDGWIEATIDELLRLFSGTGHPYVQYAGATDADNVILDGIREAAKLWQDPALFSHIEASAEGLSFDMGQTGLSEQAGRYVSLAVRGQLAALGVSMADFPTLLPHFQQYGWPSGETTKLPFRVALRLTEPDIDETEWLLETVLINERGTQWVPAVRKVSASIEEALPAKRKPYAKDIQERQAEMIGIFRSVELQADEQFVHEFLNDAQVRVFIQEDLPLCQAFDYPVILPAWLKSVTETKLKIRTSAGMQSYRSSASLDQVLSFDWQFSLAGENIDREQFQRMVDENREYIRAGDEWFHLDPAWLKRIRELMEQVDDGEWTVKDLLFHEVPEEIAPVFDEEDEDDPLVAFSMQQSLRQVMTMLQEKKGLPEVAVPGALQAELRPYQQEGFEWLHFMRDNHFGAVLADDMGLGKTVQLITYLLYVHNLPETDSPSLIICPTSVMGNWQKELERFAPSLRVHVHYGANRSRDEQFESIIANREADIILTTYGTATQDGEMLSAFTFASVTIDEAQNIKNLQTKQSRAIRRLHGLHHIALTGTPIENRLSELWAIFDFIHKGYLGSFRKFSDEFIVPIERDDLEAEKRKLRARIQPFMMRRTKNDPELRLNLPEKLEQNEYVPLTTEQAALYESFVDETKFKLETLTGFERKGLILKMLSRLKQLCNHPALFLKEPQAPAAELTKRSNKMARIVSMAAEIAANGEQCLIFTQYIGMGQMLRQCLSELHGIDVPFLTGSMPKGQRDALVDAFQNGEFPVFILSLKAGGTGLNLTQANHVLHADRWWNPAVENQATDRAYRIGQTKFVHVHKFVTVGTIEEKIDQMLVEKAALSADLIHSSQWLTELNDRELEDLLTFN
;
A
#
# COMPACT_ATOMS: atom_id res chain seq x y z
N MET A 1 58.97 23.04 -14.82
CA MET A 1 57.91 23.77 -15.51
C MET A 1 56.84 22.75 -15.79
N THR A 2 55.73 22.73 -15.19
CA THR A 2 54.84 23.65 -14.48
C THR A 2 54.08 22.84 -13.46
N ASP A 3 54.14 23.23 -12.19
CA ASP A 3 53.21 22.77 -11.16
C ASP A 3 51.81 23.29 -11.55
N SER A 4 51.01 22.43 -12.11
CA SER A 4 49.55 22.62 -12.16
C SER A 4 49.01 22.29 -10.77
N ASN A 5 48.60 23.31 -10.02
CA ASN A 5 47.77 23.18 -8.84
C ASN A 5 46.46 22.46 -9.24
N ILE A 6 46.46 21.15 -9.14
CA ILE A 6 45.23 20.37 -9.21
C ILE A 6 44.54 20.64 -7.88
N LEU A 7 43.43 21.37 -7.93
CA LEU A 7 42.55 21.56 -6.77
C LEU A 7 42.09 20.16 -6.25
N GLN A 8 42.70 19.73 -5.13
CA GLN A 8 42.25 18.55 -4.44
C GLN A 8 40.92 18.89 -3.70
N LEU A 9 39.89 18.10 -3.94
CA LEU A 9 38.62 18.21 -3.21
C LEU A 9 38.82 17.65 -1.81
N ALA A 10 38.62 18.47 -0.77
CA ALA A 10 38.66 18.02 0.60
C ALA A 10 37.23 17.76 1.10
N LEU A 11 36.97 16.55 1.58
CA LEU A 11 35.68 16.11 2.13
C LEU A 11 35.78 15.88 3.63
N GLU A 12 34.79 16.39 4.35
CA GLU A 12 34.59 16.11 5.78
C GLU A 12 33.51 15.04 5.93
N LEU A 13 33.92 13.84 6.35
CA LEU A 13 33.04 12.68 6.53
C LEU A 13 32.45 12.67 7.94
N THR A 14 31.15 12.46 8.03
CA THR A 14 30.47 12.11 9.28
C THR A 14 30.12 10.63 9.25
N LEU A 15 30.59 9.88 10.26
CA LEU A 15 30.42 8.43 10.35
C LEU A 15 29.59 8.09 11.59
N LYS A 16 28.54 7.29 11.41
CA LYS A 16 27.72 6.75 12.51
C LYS A 16 27.77 5.24 12.46
N GLU A 17 28.27 4.63 13.50
CA GLU A 17 28.31 3.18 13.65
C GLU A 17 26.97 2.68 14.23
N GLY A 18 26.33 1.70 13.54
CA GLY A 18 25.13 0.99 13.96
C GLY A 18 25.45 -0.19 14.89
N GLN A 19 24.41 -0.81 15.45
CA GLN A 19 24.57 -1.94 16.39
C GLN A 19 25.13 -3.21 15.72
N ASP A 20 24.88 -3.39 14.43
CA ASP A 20 25.24 -4.60 13.67
C ASP A 20 26.55 -4.46 12.85
N GLY A 21 27.35 -3.43 13.12
CA GLY A 21 28.59 -3.17 12.36
C GLY A 21 28.37 -2.53 11.00
N ALA A 22 27.16 -2.07 10.70
CA ALA A 22 26.85 -1.20 9.58
C ALA A 22 27.23 0.26 9.91
N PHE A 23 27.69 0.99 8.91
CA PHE A 23 28.06 2.39 9.03
C PHE A 23 27.17 3.24 8.12
N LEU A 24 26.67 4.33 8.68
CA LEU A 24 26.07 5.41 7.89
C LEU A 24 27.11 6.49 7.67
N ILE A 25 27.32 6.87 6.42
CA ILE A 25 28.34 7.85 6.00
C ILE A 25 27.67 8.95 5.22
N CYS A 26 27.95 10.19 5.57
CA CYS A 26 27.68 11.35 4.72
C CYS A 26 28.87 12.28 4.69
N ALA A 27 28.91 13.20 3.74
CA ALA A 27 30.04 14.11 3.57
C ALA A 27 29.59 15.53 3.26
N ASN A 28 30.38 16.50 3.73
CA ASN A 28 30.35 17.89 3.30
C ASN A 28 31.66 18.25 2.60
N VAL A 29 31.63 19.25 1.74
CA VAL A 29 32.86 19.86 1.24
C VAL A 29 33.48 20.64 2.39
N ALA A 30 34.78 20.49 2.64
CA ALA A 30 35.45 21.13 3.77
C ALA A 30 35.24 22.66 3.75
N GLY A 31 34.69 23.17 4.83
CA GLY A 31 34.34 24.58 4.99
C GLY A 31 32.98 25.01 4.42
N GLU A 32 32.20 24.10 3.89
CA GLU A 32 30.83 24.34 3.44
C GLU A 32 29.83 23.57 4.31
N SER A 33 28.66 24.17 4.56
CA SER A 33 27.60 23.51 5.34
C SER A 33 26.64 22.67 4.47
N LYS A 34 26.94 22.52 3.20
CA LYS A 34 26.09 21.76 2.25
C LYS A 34 26.55 20.33 2.14
N MET A 35 25.67 19.41 2.46
CA MET A 35 25.89 17.97 2.33
C MET A 35 25.96 17.57 0.83
N ILE A 36 26.84 16.62 0.53
CA ILE A 36 26.97 16.04 -0.82
C ILE A 36 25.86 15.01 -1.02
N ASP A 37 25.34 14.97 -2.22
CA ASP A 37 24.38 13.93 -2.62
C ASP A 37 25.02 12.52 -2.50
N ALA A 38 24.23 11.54 -2.06
CA ALA A 38 24.70 10.18 -1.81
C ALA A 38 25.34 9.52 -3.04
N ASP A 39 24.74 9.68 -4.23
CA ASP A 39 25.29 9.12 -5.48
C ASP A 39 26.62 9.77 -5.87
N MET A 40 26.75 11.07 -5.63
CA MET A 40 28.04 11.76 -5.82
C MET A 40 29.07 11.31 -4.78
N LEU A 41 28.68 11.11 -3.53
CA LEU A 41 29.57 10.64 -2.48
C LEU A 41 30.10 9.24 -2.80
N VAL A 42 29.27 8.32 -3.28
CA VAL A 42 29.70 7.00 -3.75
C VAL A 42 30.80 7.14 -4.81
N SER A 43 30.61 8.01 -5.80
CA SER A 43 31.60 8.22 -6.88
C SER A 43 32.91 8.83 -6.39
N TYR A 44 32.90 9.60 -5.30
CA TYR A 44 34.10 10.17 -4.69
C TYR A 44 34.84 9.19 -3.76
N LEU A 45 34.08 8.33 -3.06
CA LEU A 45 34.66 7.32 -2.17
C LEU A 45 35.27 6.16 -2.95
N PHE A 46 34.66 5.76 -4.06
CA PHE A 46 35.17 4.68 -4.89
C PHE A 46 35.98 5.20 -6.09
N TYR A 47 37.29 5.01 -6.03
CA TYR A 47 38.12 5.05 -7.19
C TYR A 47 38.74 3.66 -7.37
N SER A 48 38.10 2.83 -8.16
CA SER A 48 38.59 1.50 -8.50
C SER A 48 38.37 1.23 -9.98
N ASP A 49 39.38 0.59 -10.62
CA ASP A 49 39.26 0.11 -12.00
C ASP A 49 38.33 -1.14 -12.11
N GLU A 50 37.85 -1.66 -10.99
CA GLU A 50 36.94 -2.82 -10.95
C GLU A 50 35.45 -2.39 -10.89
N PRO A 51 34.66 -2.61 -11.96
CA PRO A 51 33.25 -2.19 -12.04
C PRO A 51 32.34 -2.87 -11.00
N THR A 52 32.78 -4.01 -10.46
CA THR A 52 31.98 -4.82 -9.49
C THR A 52 31.82 -4.16 -8.13
N ILE A 53 32.66 -3.19 -7.79
CA ILE A 53 32.65 -2.53 -6.48
C ILE A 53 31.63 -1.39 -6.43
N TYR A 54 31.26 -0.79 -7.57
CA TYR A 54 30.36 0.35 -7.64
C TYR A 54 28.90 0.07 -7.24
N GLY A 55 28.48 -1.19 -7.15
CA GLY A 55 27.12 -1.59 -6.77
C GLY A 55 26.93 -1.99 -5.31
N MET A 56 27.98 -1.96 -4.50
CA MET A 56 27.92 -2.47 -3.11
C MET A 56 27.38 -1.45 -2.11
N LEU A 57 27.59 -0.14 -2.33
CA LEU A 57 27.11 0.88 -1.40
C LEU A 57 25.68 1.28 -1.74
N VAL A 58 24.83 1.28 -0.74
CA VAL A 58 23.41 1.61 -0.90
C VAL A 58 23.16 3.07 -0.51
N PRO A 59 22.84 3.97 -1.48
CA PRO A 59 22.43 5.33 -1.17
C PRO A 59 21.12 5.32 -0.37
N GLN A 60 21.13 5.99 0.78
CA GLN A 60 19.96 6.23 1.61
C GLN A 60 19.36 7.60 1.31
N ARG A 61 18.14 7.84 1.78
CA ARG A 61 17.54 9.17 1.71
C ARG A 61 18.37 10.20 2.49
N ASP A 62 18.32 11.45 2.10
CA ASP A 62 18.99 12.59 2.75
C ASP A 62 20.53 12.61 2.69
N GLY A 63 21.13 12.05 1.63
CA GLY A 63 22.56 12.15 1.38
C GLY A 63 23.44 11.21 2.22
N TRP A 64 22.86 10.22 2.90
CA TRP A 64 23.59 9.17 3.62
C TRP A 64 23.82 7.95 2.73
N ILE A 65 24.92 7.24 3.01
CA ILE A 65 25.28 5.95 2.42
C ILE A 65 25.38 4.95 3.56
N GLU A 66 24.84 3.76 3.36
CA GLU A 66 25.02 2.64 4.27
C GLU A 66 26.13 1.72 3.72
N ALA A 67 27.09 1.35 4.57
CA ALA A 67 28.21 0.48 4.23
C ALA A 67 28.51 -0.49 5.37
N THR A 68 28.85 -1.72 5.04
CA THR A 68 29.38 -2.70 6.00
C THR A 68 30.85 -2.42 6.31
N ILE A 69 31.37 -2.96 7.40
CA ILE A 69 32.79 -2.81 7.74
C ILE A 69 33.71 -3.45 6.69
N ASP A 70 33.31 -4.58 6.11
CA ASP A 70 34.07 -5.26 5.04
C ASP A 70 34.19 -4.37 3.79
N GLU A 71 33.10 -3.72 3.38
CA GLU A 71 33.09 -2.75 2.28
C GLU A 71 33.99 -1.56 2.57
N LEU A 72 33.99 -1.06 3.81
CA LEU A 72 34.87 0.04 4.22
C LEU A 72 36.34 -0.37 4.25
N LEU A 73 36.65 -1.57 4.74
CA LEU A 73 38.03 -2.05 4.73
C LEU A 73 38.58 -2.20 3.29
N ARG A 74 37.73 -2.70 2.37
CA ARG A 74 38.11 -2.76 0.94
C ARG A 74 38.26 -1.36 0.35
N LEU A 75 37.39 -0.43 0.68
CA LEU A 75 37.44 0.95 0.22
C LEU A 75 38.72 1.66 0.65
N PHE A 76 39.10 1.54 1.91
CA PHE A 76 40.26 2.22 2.46
C PHE A 76 41.57 1.43 2.32
N SER A 77 41.52 0.21 1.77
CA SER A 77 42.69 -0.60 1.44
C SER A 77 43.32 -0.22 0.10
N GLY A 78 42.57 0.39 -0.80
CA GLY A 78 43.04 0.83 -2.13
C GLY A 78 43.87 2.10 -2.13
N THR A 79 44.38 2.44 -3.32
CA THR A 79 45.13 3.70 -3.55
C THR A 79 44.24 4.91 -3.54
N GLY A 80 43.46 5.22 -2.64
CA GLY A 80 42.58 6.35 -2.50
C GLY A 80 42.33 7.23 -3.75
N HIS A 81 41.24 7.96 -3.81
CA HIS A 81 40.97 8.80 -4.97
C HIS A 81 42.09 9.83 -5.19
N PRO A 82 42.66 9.95 -6.37
CA PRO A 82 43.87 10.78 -6.59
C PRO A 82 43.62 12.28 -6.40
N TYR A 83 42.37 12.72 -6.44
CA TYR A 83 41.97 14.12 -6.37
C TYR A 83 41.07 14.45 -5.17
N VAL A 84 40.83 13.50 -4.26
CA VAL A 84 39.94 13.68 -3.10
C VAL A 84 40.68 13.31 -1.82
N GLN A 85 40.63 14.20 -0.83
CA GLN A 85 41.15 13.93 0.52
C GLN A 85 39.97 13.83 1.48
N TYR A 86 40.05 12.88 2.43
CA TYR A 86 39.02 12.66 3.44
C TYR A 86 39.54 12.95 4.83
N ALA A 87 38.76 13.68 5.63
CA ALA A 87 38.93 13.84 7.06
C ALA A 87 37.58 13.61 7.77
N GLY A 88 37.61 13.28 9.03
CA GLY A 88 36.37 13.25 9.84
C GLY A 88 35.86 14.67 10.09
N ALA A 89 34.56 14.87 10.06
CA ALA A 89 33.94 16.16 10.34
C ALA A 89 34.13 16.61 11.80
N THR A 90 34.30 15.64 12.71
CA THR A 90 34.60 15.86 14.14
C THR A 90 35.80 15.02 14.58
N ASP A 91 36.33 15.32 15.79
CA ASP A 91 37.38 14.50 16.39
C ASP A 91 36.94 13.03 16.57
N ALA A 92 35.67 12.79 16.88
CA ALA A 92 35.12 11.44 17.01
C ALA A 92 35.08 10.73 15.65
N ASP A 93 34.69 11.40 14.56
CA ASP A 93 34.72 10.85 13.21
C ASP A 93 36.15 10.54 12.75
N ASN A 94 37.14 11.36 13.12
CA ASN A 94 38.53 11.10 12.83
C ASN A 94 39.06 9.83 13.54
N VAL A 95 38.68 9.60 14.80
CA VAL A 95 39.03 8.37 15.52
C VAL A 95 38.47 7.13 14.83
N ILE A 96 37.20 7.18 14.38
CA ILE A 96 36.56 6.09 13.62
C ILE A 96 37.31 5.87 12.29
N LEU A 97 37.55 6.93 11.54
CA LEU A 97 38.19 6.87 10.24
C LEU A 97 39.64 6.35 10.32
N ASP A 98 40.39 6.76 11.34
CA ASP A 98 41.78 6.28 11.56
C ASP A 98 41.77 4.79 11.98
N GLY A 99 40.81 4.38 12.82
CA GLY A 99 40.61 2.97 13.16
C GLY A 99 40.27 2.11 11.93
N ILE A 100 39.42 2.59 11.00
CA ILE A 100 39.14 1.89 9.73
C ILE A 100 40.40 1.82 8.86
N ARG A 101 41.19 2.89 8.75
CA ARG A 101 42.42 2.91 7.96
C ARG A 101 43.48 1.97 8.52
N GLU A 102 43.63 1.88 9.83
CA GLU A 102 44.51 0.91 10.47
C GLU A 102 44.05 -0.52 10.21
N ALA A 103 42.74 -0.78 10.40
CA ALA A 103 42.16 -2.09 10.12
C ALA A 103 42.31 -2.51 8.66
N ALA A 104 42.14 -1.58 7.70
CA ALA A 104 42.31 -1.83 6.28
C ALA A 104 43.75 -2.26 5.89
N LYS A 105 44.74 -1.74 6.58
CA LYS A 105 46.14 -2.18 6.36
C LYS A 105 46.39 -3.64 6.77
N LEU A 106 45.83 -4.05 7.92
CA LEU A 106 45.93 -5.44 8.38
C LEU A 106 45.08 -6.37 7.52
N TRP A 107 43.91 -5.88 7.03
CA TRP A 107 43.05 -6.65 6.16
C TRP A 107 43.73 -7.10 4.86
N GLN A 108 44.64 -6.31 4.35
CA GLN A 108 45.47 -6.64 3.16
C GLN A 108 46.72 -7.48 3.48
N ASP A 109 47.05 -7.66 4.75
CA ASP A 109 48.27 -8.42 5.12
C ASP A 109 48.03 -9.91 4.82
N PRO A 110 48.85 -10.53 3.97
CA PRO A 110 48.80 -11.98 3.75
C PRO A 110 48.94 -12.81 5.03
N ALA A 111 49.51 -12.23 6.07
CA ALA A 111 49.69 -12.88 7.37
C ALA A 111 48.56 -12.57 8.34
N LEU A 112 47.41 -12.03 7.90
CA LEU A 112 46.27 -11.64 8.74
C LEU A 112 45.94 -12.72 9.78
N PHE A 113 45.75 -13.95 9.35
CA PHE A 113 45.36 -15.06 10.22
C PHE A 113 46.42 -15.48 11.22
N SER A 114 47.70 -15.17 11.01
CA SER A 114 48.73 -15.43 11.99
C SER A 114 48.69 -14.51 13.21
N HIS A 115 47.97 -13.42 13.11
CA HIS A 115 47.71 -12.45 14.17
C HIS A 115 46.39 -12.68 14.94
N ILE A 116 45.62 -13.68 14.54
CA ILE A 116 44.30 -13.99 15.14
C ILE A 116 44.44 -15.14 16.13
N GLU A 117 43.95 -14.93 17.33
CA GLU A 117 43.64 -15.99 18.30
C GLU A 117 42.12 -16.18 18.35
N ALA A 118 41.70 -17.39 18.03
CA ALA A 118 40.25 -17.73 18.00
C ALA A 118 39.86 -18.61 19.19
N SER A 119 38.74 -18.28 19.81
CA SER A 119 38.07 -19.09 20.84
C SER A 119 36.59 -19.19 20.51
N ALA A 120 35.89 -20.13 21.16
CA ALA A 120 34.44 -20.25 21.01
C ALA A 120 33.67 -18.96 21.44
N GLU A 121 34.29 -18.10 22.25
CA GLU A 121 33.70 -16.86 22.75
C GLU A 121 34.00 -15.66 21.83
N GLY A 122 34.99 -15.73 20.95
CA GLY A 122 35.31 -14.63 20.05
C GLY A 122 36.73 -14.66 19.43
N LEU A 123 37.00 -13.61 18.67
CA LEU A 123 38.31 -13.37 18.05
C LEU A 123 39.09 -12.34 18.88
N SER A 124 40.36 -12.60 19.12
CA SER A 124 41.29 -11.66 19.70
C SER A 124 42.55 -11.52 18.81
N PHE A 125 43.22 -10.39 18.93
CA PHE A 125 44.41 -10.09 18.16
C PHE A 125 45.59 -9.85 19.12
N ASP A 126 46.77 -10.29 18.75
CA ASP A 126 47.98 -9.95 19.47
C ASP A 126 48.30 -8.46 19.23
N MET A 127 47.79 -7.61 20.10
CA MET A 127 47.94 -6.14 20.03
C MET A 127 49.41 -5.71 20.18
N GLY A 128 50.27 -6.55 20.81
CA GLY A 128 51.70 -6.26 20.99
C GLY A 128 52.50 -6.40 19.72
N GLN A 129 52.13 -7.34 18.86
CA GLN A 129 52.83 -7.58 17.60
C GLN A 129 52.27 -6.74 16.44
N THR A 130 50.95 -6.48 16.44
CA THR A 130 50.27 -5.75 15.34
C THR A 130 50.39 -4.24 15.45
N GLY A 131 50.55 -3.71 16.67
CA GLY A 131 50.57 -2.25 16.92
C GLY A 131 49.22 -1.55 16.64
N LEU A 132 48.12 -2.32 16.53
CA LEU A 132 46.80 -1.80 16.24
C LEU A 132 46.18 -1.14 17.45
N SER A 133 45.32 -0.14 17.20
CA SER A 133 44.40 0.37 18.20
C SER A 133 43.33 -0.68 18.52
N GLU A 134 42.77 -0.63 19.73
CA GLU A 134 41.65 -1.49 20.16
C GLU A 134 40.45 -1.43 19.17
N GLN A 135 40.20 -0.25 18.65
CA GLN A 135 39.14 0.00 17.69
C GLN A 135 39.40 -0.66 16.32
N ALA A 136 40.65 -0.58 15.83
CA ALA A 136 41.01 -1.25 14.58
C ALA A 136 40.93 -2.78 14.71
N GLY A 137 41.40 -3.36 15.83
CA GLY A 137 41.23 -4.78 16.11
C GLY A 137 39.75 -5.23 16.14
N ARG A 138 38.87 -4.42 16.71
CA ARG A 138 37.42 -4.67 16.68
C ARG A 138 36.84 -4.67 15.25
N TYR A 139 37.26 -3.74 14.40
CA TYR A 139 36.81 -3.66 13.01
C TYR A 139 37.26 -4.86 12.18
N VAL A 140 38.53 -5.27 12.33
CA VAL A 140 39.00 -6.50 11.67
C VAL A 140 38.23 -7.73 12.18
N SER A 141 37.93 -7.80 13.48
CA SER A 141 37.11 -8.90 14.03
C SER A 141 35.72 -8.96 13.42
N LEU A 142 35.08 -7.83 13.25
CA LEU A 142 33.76 -7.75 12.62
C LEU A 142 33.81 -8.18 11.14
N ALA A 143 34.82 -7.71 10.39
CA ALA A 143 34.99 -8.07 8.99
C ALA A 143 35.29 -9.57 8.81
N VAL A 144 36.19 -10.12 9.66
CA VAL A 144 36.50 -11.57 9.63
C VAL A 144 35.23 -12.39 9.92
N ARG A 145 34.43 -12.00 10.92
CA ARG A 145 33.16 -12.68 11.22
C ARG A 145 32.19 -12.62 10.06
N GLY A 146 32.06 -11.46 9.41
CA GLY A 146 31.20 -11.28 8.24
C GLY A 146 31.59 -12.19 7.08
N GLN A 147 32.89 -12.27 6.78
CA GLN A 147 33.41 -13.15 5.73
C GLN A 147 33.25 -14.64 6.08
N LEU A 148 33.52 -15.01 7.33
CA LEU A 148 33.28 -16.40 7.78
C LEU A 148 31.83 -16.79 7.66
N ALA A 149 30.91 -15.90 8.04
CA ALA A 149 29.48 -16.14 7.89
C ALA A 149 29.08 -16.30 6.41
N ALA A 150 29.65 -15.47 5.51
CA ALA A 150 29.44 -15.61 4.07
C ALA A 150 29.96 -16.95 3.50
N LEU A 151 31.00 -17.51 4.12
CA LEU A 151 31.53 -18.85 3.81
C LEU A 151 30.77 -19.97 4.52
N GLY A 152 29.73 -19.67 5.32
CA GLY A 152 29.01 -20.66 6.11
C GLY A 152 29.79 -21.25 7.30
N VAL A 153 30.90 -20.60 7.69
CA VAL A 153 31.76 -21.04 8.80
C VAL A 153 31.27 -20.38 10.10
N SER A 154 30.81 -21.19 11.04
CA SER A 154 30.40 -20.71 12.36
C SER A 154 31.60 -20.29 13.22
N MET A 155 31.39 -19.38 14.18
CA MET A 155 32.43 -19.00 15.15
C MET A 155 32.86 -20.15 16.06
N ALA A 156 32.02 -21.16 16.26
CA ALA A 156 32.37 -22.36 17.01
C ALA A 156 33.35 -23.26 16.22
N ASP A 157 33.25 -23.26 14.93
CA ASP A 157 34.08 -24.08 14.02
C ASP A 157 35.37 -23.41 13.60
N PHE A 158 35.41 -22.07 13.63
CA PHE A 158 36.56 -21.32 13.16
C PHE A 158 37.87 -21.67 13.86
N PRO A 159 37.95 -21.91 15.18
CA PRO A 159 39.20 -22.32 15.83
C PRO A 159 39.80 -23.59 15.23
N THR A 160 38.98 -24.51 14.76
CA THR A 160 39.43 -25.76 14.12
C THR A 160 39.97 -25.50 12.71
N LEU A 161 39.40 -24.54 12.00
CA LEU A 161 39.80 -24.16 10.66
C LEU A 161 40.92 -23.08 10.62
N LEU A 162 41.20 -22.43 11.75
CA LEU A 162 42.21 -21.36 11.82
C LEU A 162 43.59 -21.79 11.28
N PRO A 163 44.12 -23.01 11.57
CA PRO A 163 45.40 -23.46 10.97
C PRO A 163 45.37 -23.49 9.44
N HIS A 164 44.21 -23.83 8.84
CA HIS A 164 44.04 -23.79 7.39
C HIS A 164 44.12 -22.35 6.85
N PHE A 165 43.38 -21.41 7.48
CA PHE A 165 43.45 -19.99 7.11
C PHE A 165 44.82 -19.38 7.36
N GLN A 166 45.57 -19.81 8.38
CA GLN A 166 46.93 -19.38 8.64
C GLN A 166 47.90 -19.82 7.54
N GLN A 167 47.66 -21.01 7.00
CA GLN A 167 48.54 -21.57 5.96
C GLN A 167 48.19 -21.08 4.56
N TYR A 168 46.90 -20.90 4.22
CA TYR A 168 46.44 -20.67 2.85
C TYR A 168 45.74 -19.32 2.65
N GLY A 169 45.41 -18.60 3.74
CA GLY A 169 44.70 -17.34 3.66
C GLY A 169 43.18 -17.50 3.35
N TRP A 170 42.58 -16.46 2.84
CA TRP A 170 41.20 -16.51 2.33
C TRP A 170 41.11 -17.36 1.07
N PRO A 171 40.02 -18.08 0.83
CA PRO A 171 39.78 -18.78 -0.42
C PRO A 171 39.90 -17.79 -1.58
N SER A 172 40.98 -17.88 -2.33
CA SER A 172 41.17 -17.07 -3.53
C SER A 172 40.54 -17.83 -4.71
N GLY A 173 39.50 -17.25 -5.36
CA GLY A 173 39.02 -17.77 -6.65
C GLY A 173 40.04 -17.71 -7.80
N GLU A 174 41.27 -17.25 -7.55
CA GLU A 174 42.35 -17.23 -8.51
C GLU A 174 42.93 -18.65 -8.67
N THR A 175 42.59 -19.24 -9.79
CA THR A 175 43.12 -20.53 -10.23
C THR A 175 44.63 -20.47 -10.36
N THR A 176 45.30 -21.35 -9.62
CA THR A 176 46.69 -21.73 -9.96
C THR A 176 46.79 -21.95 -11.47
N LYS A 177 47.94 -21.56 -12.09
CA LYS A 177 48.23 -21.70 -13.54
C LYS A 177 48.31 -23.16 -14.01
N LEU A 178 47.55 -24.05 -13.39
CA LEU A 178 47.42 -25.43 -13.78
C LEU A 178 46.49 -25.55 -15.00
N PRO A 179 46.82 -26.30 -16.04
CA PRO A 179 45.96 -26.52 -17.21
C PRO A 179 44.79 -27.48 -16.92
N PHE A 180 44.50 -27.77 -15.66
CA PHE A 180 43.41 -28.62 -15.14
C PHE A 180 43.12 -28.23 -13.68
N ARG A 181 41.92 -28.57 -13.16
CA ARG A 181 41.58 -28.42 -11.74
C ARG A 181 41.80 -29.73 -11.00
N VAL A 182 42.32 -29.67 -9.78
CA VAL A 182 42.35 -30.78 -8.85
C VAL A 182 41.00 -30.88 -8.19
N ALA A 183 40.41 -32.05 -8.14
CA ALA A 183 39.06 -32.29 -7.59
C ALA A 183 39.04 -33.59 -6.78
N LEU A 184 38.10 -33.71 -5.89
CA LEU A 184 37.75 -34.98 -5.27
C LEU A 184 36.56 -35.60 -5.99
N ARG A 185 36.49 -36.93 -6.03
CA ARG A 185 35.39 -37.67 -6.57
C ARG A 185 34.94 -38.71 -5.54
N LEU A 186 33.66 -38.65 -5.24
CA LEU A 186 32.97 -39.70 -4.47
C LEU A 186 32.29 -40.64 -5.47
N THR A 187 32.58 -41.93 -5.42
CA THR A 187 32.02 -42.96 -6.28
C THR A 187 31.19 -43.92 -5.41
N GLU A 188 29.97 -44.19 -5.84
CA GLU A 188 29.11 -45.16 -5.18
C GLU A 188 29.66 -46.58 -5.29
N PRO A 189 29.40 -47.47 -4.30
CA PRO A 189 29.80 -48.87 -4.35
C PRO A 189 29.09 -49.59 -5.52
N ASP A 190 29.75 -50.55 -6.11
CA ASP A 190 29.13 -51.52 -7.03
C ASP A 190 28.16 -52.45 -6.30
N ILE A 191 27.27 -53.13 -7.06
CA ILE A 191 26.13 -53.90 -6.53
C ILE A 191 26.53 -54.91 -5.40
N ASP A 192 27.76 -55.39 -5.42
CA ASP A 192 28.28 -56.34 -4.43
C ASP A 192 29.25 -55.72 -3.39
N GLU A 193 29.45 -54.41 -3.41
CA GLU A 193 30.32 -53.67 -2.51
C GLU A 193 29.52 -52.75 -1.57
N THR A 194 30.05 -52.53 -0.35
CA THR A 194 29.37 -51.73 0.68
C THR A 194 30.10 -50.41 0.99
N GLU A 195 31.23 -50.19 0.38
CA GLU A 195 32.09 -49.08 0.68
C GLU A 195 32.17 -48.11 -0.50
N TRP A 196 32.06 -46.82 -0.20
CA TRP A 196 32.21 -45.74 -1.16
C TRP A 196 33.65 -45.40 -1.37
N LEU A 197 34.07 -45.06 -2.59
CA LEU A 197 35.40 -44.64 -2.89
C LEU A 197 35.49 -43.09 -3.00
N LEU A 198 36.29 -42.45 -2.12
CA LEU A 198 36.73 -41.07 -2.23
C LEU A 198 38.12 -40.98 -2.81
N GLU A 199 38.29 -40.36 -3.97
CA GLU A 199 39.56 -40.30 -4.67
C GLU A 199 39.85 -38.91 -5.25
N THR A 200 41.12 -38.54 -5.37
CA THR A 200 41.56 -37.35 -6.09
C THR A 200 41.50 -37.58 -7.62
N VAL A 201 40.92 -36.64 -8.34
CA VAL A 201 40.85 -36.66 -9.80
C VAL A 201 41.26 -35.30 -10.38
N LEU A 202 41.65 -35.31 -11.67
CA LEU A 202 42.00 -34.12 -12.43
C LEU A 202 40.92 -33.86 -13.48
N ILE A 203 40.31 -32.68 -13.46
CA ILE A 203 39.27 -32.28 -14.38
C ILE A 203 39.79 -31.20 -15.35
N ASN A 204 39.22 -31.14 -16.56
CA ASN A 204 39.53 -30.05 -17.49
C ASN A 204 38.94 -28.72 -17.05
N GLU A 205 39.34 -27.60 -17.66
CA GLU A 205 38.85 -26.25 -17.36
C GLU A 205 37.31 -26.11 -17.55
N ARG A 206 36.66 -27.00 -18.31
CA ARG A 206 35.23 -26.99 -18.53
C ARG A 206 34.46 -27.89 -17.55
N GLY A 207 35.17 -28.63 -16.68
CA GLY A 207 34.52 -29.54 -15.70
C GLY A 207 33.86 -30.78 -16.30
N THR A 208 33.92 -30.97 -17.63
CA THR A 208 33.15 -32.02 -18.35
C THR A 208 33.91 -33.32 -18.57
N GLN A 209 35.23 -33.33 -18.42
CA GLN A 209 36.07 -34.54 -18.54
C GLN A 209 36.99 -34.66 -17.35
N TRP A 210 36.92 -35.78 -16.67
CA TRP A 210 37.81 -36.10 -15.56
C TRP A 210 38.68 -37.29 -15.91
N VAL A 211 39.82 -37.34 -15.29
CA VAL A 211 40.80 -38.43 -15.44
C VAL A 211 41.19 -38.86 -14.04
N PRO A 212 41.07 -40.12 -13.66
CA PRO A 212 41.57 -40.62 -12.39
C PRO A 212 43.06 -40.22 -12.27
N ALA A 213 43.40 -39.64 -11.14
CA ALA A 213 44.75 -39.21 -10.91
C ALA A 213 45.67 -40.43 -10.76
N VAL A 214 45.16 -41.55 -10.26
CA VAL A 214 45.96 -42.72 -9.87
C VAL A 214 45.66 -43.89 -10.81
N ARG A 215 46.71 -44.46 -11.40
CA ARG A 215 46.70 -45.78 -12.06
C ARG A 215 47.24 -46.89 -11.17
N LYS A 216 47.88 -46.62 -10.03
CA LYS A 216 48.34 -47.60 -9.02
C LYS A 216 48.15 -46.99 -7.62
N VAL A 217 47.40 -47.65 -6.80
CA VAL A 217 47.22 -47.42 -5.37
C VAL A 217 48.59 -47.68 -4.70
N SER A 218 49.24 -46.74 -4.07
CA SER A 218 50.50 -46.82 -3.35
C SER A 218 51.78 -46.24 -4.05
N ALA A 219 51.63 -45.53 -5.15
CA ALA A 219 52.75 -44.76 -5.75
C ALA A 219 52.70 -43.30 -5.29
N SER A 220 53.85 -42.65 -5.21
CA SER A 220 53.89 -41.20 -5.00
C SER A 220 53.17 -40.46 -6.14
N ILE A 221 52.66 -39.25 -5.88
CA ILE A 221 51.97 -38.43 -6.90
C ILE A 221 52.85 -38.29 -8.16
N GLU A 222 54.15 -38.12 -7.98
CA GLU A 222 55.09 -38.00 -9.09
C GLU A 222 55.21 -39.29 -9.92
N GLU A 223 55.17 -40.46 -9.27
CA GLU A 223 55.22 -41.77 -9.94
C GLU A 223 53.92 -42.15 -10.62
N ALA A 224 52.80 -41.78 -10.02
CA ALA A 224 51.47 -42.10 -10.51
C ALA A 224 51.08 -41.26 -11.74
N LEU A 225 51.65 -40.09 -11.90
CA LEU A 225 51.30 -39.18 -12.99
C LEU A 225 51.85 -39.59 -14.36
N PRO A 226 51.08 -39.41 -15.45
CA PRO A 226 51.61 -39.54 -16.81
C PRO A 226 52.77 -38.56 -17.03
N ALA A 227 53.72 -38.92 -17.86
CA ALA A 227 54.96 -38.16 -18.11
C ALA A 227 54.75 -36.68 -18.46
N LYS A 228 53.66 -36.37 -19.17
CA LYS A 228 53.27 -34.99 -19.51
C LYS A 228 52.77 -34.15 -18.32
N ARG A 229 52.38 -34.78 -17.20
CA ARG A 229 51.85 -34.10 -16.01
C ARG A 229 52.80 -34.14 -14.82
N LYS A 230 53.86 -34.92 -14.87
CA LYS A 230 54.88 -34.98 -13.81
C LYS A 230 55.43 -33.61 -13.38
N PRO A 231 55.65 -32.63 -14.28
CA PRO A 231 56.10 -31.32 -13.87
C PRO A 231 55.18 -30.57 -12.87
N TYR A 232 53.93 -30.96 -12.81
CA TYR A 232 52.91 -30.36 -11.93
C TYR A 232 52.67 -31.15 -10.63
N ALA A 233 53.49 -32.17 -10.34
CA ALA A 233 53.25 -33.06 -9.19
C ALA A 233 53.21 -32.30 -7.86
N LYS A 234 54.11 -31.35 -7.69
CA LYS A 234 54.22 -30.52 -6.50
C LYS A 234 52.99 -29.63 -6.33
N ASP A 235 52.56 -28.97 -7.42
CA ASP A 235 51.40 -28.10 -7.40
C ASP A 235 50.08 -28.86 -7.12
N ILE A 236 49.99 -30.12 -7.64
CA ILE A 236 48.86 -31.02 -7.35
C ILE A 236 48.83 -31.41 -5.88
N GLN A 237 50.03 -31.77 -5.33
CA GLN A 237 50.15 -32.14 -3.92
C GLN A 237 49.79 -30.99 -2.99
N GLU A 238 50.28 -29.79 -3.29
CA GLU A 238 49.95 -28.58 -2.51
C GLU A 238 48.44 -28.30 -2.56
N ARG A 239 47.83 -28.38 -3.75
CA ARG A 239 46.38 -28.14 -3.90
C ARG A 239 45.52 -29.23 -3.24
N GLN A 240 45.96 -30.48 -3.31
CA GLN A 240 45.30 -31.58 -2.58
C GLN A 240 45.36 -31.37 -1.06
N ALA A 241 46.53 -31.02 -0.54
CA ALA A 241 46.75 -30.75 0.87
C ALA A 241 45.87 -29.57 1.36
N GLU A 242 45.75 -28.54 0.53
CA GLU A 242 44.86 -27.42 0.81
C GLU A 242 43.37 -27.86 0.90
N MET A 243 42.89 -28.67 -0.06
CA MET A 243 41.54 -29.16 -0.08
C MET A 243 41.18 -30.03 1.13
N ILE A 244 42.04 -31.02 1.46
CA ILE A 244 41.78 -31.94 2.60
C ILE A 244 41.99 -31.27 3.96
N GLY A 245 42.75 -30.18 4.02
CA GLY A 245 42.95 -29.42 5.26
C GLY A 245 41.72 -28.79 5.87
N ILE A 246 40.59 -28.71 5.13
CA ILE A 246 39.30 -28.23 5.64
C ILE A 246 38.42 -29.35 6.17
N PHE A 247 38.76 -30.62 5.94
CA PHE A 247 37.91 -31.75 6.31
C PHE A 247 37.95 -31.99 7.83
N ARG A 248 36.79 -32.33 8.38
CA ARG A 248 36.57 -32.55 9.81
C ARG A 248 36.14 -33.99 10.12
N SER A 249 35.39 -34.55 9.18
CA SER A 249 34.70 -35.82 9.42
C SER A 249 35.50 -37.02 9.00
N VAL A 250 36.40 -36.86 8.06
CA VAL A 250 37.25 -37.90 7.53
C VAL A 250 38.72 -37.51 7.73
N GLU A 251 39.48 -38.30 8.55
CA GLU A 251 40.91 -38.16 8.71
C GLU A 251 41.60 -38.58 7.42
N LEU A 252 41.72 -37.63 6.48
CA LEU A 252 42.50 -37.82 5.27
C LEU A 252 43.95 -37.38 5.54
N GLN A 253 44.90 -38.24 5.21
CA GLN A 253 46.34 -37.86 5.33
C GLN A 253 46.76 -37.16 4.06
N ALA A 254 47.38 -35.98 4.21
CA ALA A 254 47.97 -35.21 3.13
C ALA A 254 49.42 -35.72 2.81
N ASP A 255 49.54 -37.00 2.57
CA ASP A 255 50.83 -37.61 2.24
C ASP A 255 51.24 -37.32 0.79
N GLU A 256 52.45 -37.81 0.41
CA GLU A 256 52.93 -37.73 -0.97
C GLU A 256 52.10 -38.53 -1.99
N GLN A 257 50.97 -39.08 -1.56
CA GLN A 257 50.07 -39.94 -2.35
C GLN A 257 48.75 -39.22 -2.65
N PHE A 258 48.08 -39.68 -3.71
CA PHE A 258 46.74 -39.24 -3.97
C PHE A 258 45.76 -39.81 -2.94
N VAL A 259 44.68 -39.05 -2.60
CA VAL A 259 43.58 -39.56 -1.79
C VAL A 259 42.96 -40.74 -2.52
N HIS A 260 42.80 -41.86 -1.81
CA HIS A 260 42.10 -43.05 -2.27
C HIS A 260 41.63 -43.83 -1.05
N GLU A 261 40.47 -43.38 -0.55
CA GLU A 261 39.95 -43.88 0.75
C GLU A 261 38.56 -44.48 0.53
N PHE A 262 38.33 -45.57 1.24
CA PHE A 262 37.01 -46.25 1.27
C PHE A 262 36.25 -45.81 2.49
N LEU A 263 35.03 -45.31 2.24
CA LEU A 263 34.13 -44.73 3.24
C LEU A 263 32.88 -45.63 3.38
N ASN A 264 32.43 -45.84 4.58
CA ASN A 264 31.12 -46.46 4.83
C ASN A 264 30.00 -45.40 4.74
N ASP A 265 28.73 -45.85 4.66
CA ASP A 265 27.57 -44.96 4.55
C ASP A 265 27.50 -43.87 5.65
N ALA A 266 27.91 -44.20 6.88
CA ALA A 266 27.92 -43.25 7.99
C ALA A 266 29.00 -42.15 7.77
N GLN A 267 30.17 -42.52 7.28
CA GLN A 267 31.24 -41.57 6.97
C GLN A 267 30.89 -40.72 5.76
N VAL A 268 30.27 -41.31 4.73
CA VAL A 268 29.76 -40.55 3.57
C VAL A 268 28.71 -39.54 3.97
N ARG A 269 27.80 -39.95 4.87
CA ARG A 269 26.80 -39.03 5.40
C ARG A 269 27.45 -37.84 6.09
N VAL A 270 28.39 -38.06 6.98
CA VAL A 270 29.09 -36.98 7.67
C VAL A 270 29.93 -36.14 6.72
N PHE A 271 30.59 -36.76 5.73
CA PHE A 271 31.29 -36.03 4.64
C PHE A 271 30.34 -35.09 3.88
N ILE A 272 29.15 -35.56 3.52
CA ILE A 272 28.16 -34.75 2.78
C ILE A 272 27.60 -33.61 3.68
N GLN A 273 27.40 -33.87 4.97
CA GLN A 273 26.86 -32.89 5.90
C GLN A 273 27.87 -31.83 6.35
N GLU A 274 29.10 -32.22 6.62
CA GLU A 274 30.10 -31.36 7.26
C GLU A 274 31.16 -30.86 6.27
N ASP A 275 31.69 -31.71 5.42
CA ASP A 275 32.85 -31.41 4.58
C ASP A 275 32.46 -30.87 3.19
N LEU A 276 31.39 -31.39 2.59
CA LEU A 276 30.92 -30.94 1.26
C LEU A 276 30.49 -29.49 1.22
N PRO A 277 29.71 -28.96 2.19
CA PRO A 277 29.39 -27.53 2.24
C PRO A 277 30.64 -26.64 2.33
N LEU A 278 31.64 -27.06 3.09
CA LEU A 278 32.93 -26.36 3.16
C LEU A 278 33.67 -26.39 1.81
N CYS A 279 33.70 -27.55 1.14
CA CYS A 279 34.27 -27.62 -0.21
C CYS A 279 33.59 -26.66 -1.18
N GLN A 280 32.26 -26.55 -1.14
CA GLN A 280 31.49 -25.62 -1.96
C GLN A 280 31.81 -24.17 -1.60
N ALA A 281 31.82 -23.82 -0.31
CA ALA A 281 32.13 -22.47 0.17
C ALA A 281 33.55 -22.03 -0.22
N PHE A 282 34.51 -22.96 -0.27
CA PHE A 282 35.89 -22.70 -0.66
C PHE A 282 36.17 -22.88 -2.17
N ASP A 283 35.13 -23.10 -3.01
CA ASP A 283 35.24 -23.40 -4.45
C ASP A 283 36.21 -24.59 -4.77
N TYR A 284 36.21 -25.59 -3.87
CA TYR A 284 36.93 -26.84 -4.14
C TYR A 284 36.00 -27.79 -4.90
N PRO A 285 36.36 -28.22 -6.09
CA PRO A 285 35.46 -29.04 -6.89
C PRO A 285 35.36 -30.47 -6.32
N VAL A 286 34.15 -30.90 -6.04
CA VAL A 286 33.84 -32.26 -5.65
C VAL A 286 32.88 -32.86 -6.70
N ILE A 287 33.21 -34.02 -7.24
CA ILE A 287 32.38 -34.78 -8.18
C ILE A 287 31.61 -35.81 -7.39
N LEU A 288 30.30 -35.66 -7.39
CA LEU A 288 29.37 -36.60 -6.76
C LEU A 288 28.69 -37.48 -7.79
N PRO A 289 28.17 -38.66 -7.43
CA PRO A 289 27.27 -39.46 -8.27
C PRO A 289 26.13 -38.56 -8.80
N ALA A 290 25.67 -38.81 -10.02
CA ALA A 290 24.68 -37.96 -10.69
C ALA A 290 23.40 -37.78 -9.87
N TRP A 291 22.95 -38.83 -9.22
CA TRP A 291 21.75 -38.82 -8.37
C TRP A 291 21.96 -38.05 -7.06
N LEU A 292 23.17 -38.09 -6.48
CA LEU A 292 23.51 -37.32 -5.29
C LEU A 292 23.58 -35.81 -5.57
N LYS A 293 23.93 -35.46 -6.80
CA LYS A 293 23.93 -34.06 -7.27
C LYS A 293 22.51 -33.52 -7.45
N SER A 294 21.58 -34.36 -7.87
CA SER A 294 20.16 -34.01 -7.91
C SER A 294 19.56 -33.86 -6.52
N VAL A 295 20.05 -34.58 -5.53
CA VAL A 295 19.65 -34.46 -4.11
C VAL A 295 20.02 -33.10 -3.51
N THR A 296 21.16 -32.55 -3.86
CA THR A 296 21.61 -31.23 -3.34
C THR A 296 20.88 -30.04 -4.00
N GLU A 297 20.22 -30.27 -5.14
CA GLU A 297 19.53 -29.24 -5.91
C GLU A 297 18.00 -29.35 -5.87
N THR A 298 17.43 -30.47 -5.40
CA THR A 298 15.98 -30.69 -5.43
C THR A 298 15.32 -30.21 -4.14
N LYS A 299 14.44 -29.23 -4.25
CA LYS A 299 13.61 -28.77 -3.15
C LYS A 299 12.34 -29.62 -3.03
N LEU A 300 11.96 -29.95 -1.81
CA LEU A 300 10.67 -30.60 -1.54
C LEU A 300 9.54 -29.62 -1.91
N LYS A 301 8.64 -30.00 -2.81
CA LYS A 301 7.47 -29.18 -3.16
C LYS A 301 6.35 -29.48 -2.15
N ILE A 302 5.93 -28.47 -1.44
CA ILE A 302 4.80 -28.54 -0.52
C ILE A 302 3.64 -27.80 -1.15
N ARG A 303 2.49 -28.44 -1.21
CA ARG A 303 1.23 -27.81 -1.63
C ARG A 303 0.27 -27.84 -0.45
N THR A 304 -0.30 -26.70 -0.13
CA THR A 304 -1.40 -26.63 0.80
C THR A 304 -2.64 -26.12 0.08
N SER A 305 -3.80 -26.70 0.34
CA SER A 305 -5.06 -26.22 -0.19
C SER A 305 -5.95 -25.73 0.94
N ALA A 306 -6.38 -24.45 0.85
CA ALA A 306 -7.37 -23.91 1.76
C ALA A 306 -8.78 -24.18 1.25
N GLY A 307 -9.64 -24.67 2.11
CA GLY A 307 -11.05 -24.91 1.86
C GLY A 307 -11.95 -24.44 3.00
N MET A 308 -13.25 -24.42 2.76
CA MET A 308 -14.24 -24.04 3.76
C MET A 308 -14.71 -25.29 4.55
N GLN A 309 -14.72 -25.20 5.87
CA GLN A 309 -15.14 -26.29 6.74
C GLN A 309 -16.62 -26.71 6.61
N SER A 310 -17.49 -25.91 6.01
CA SER A 310 -18.91 -26.21 5.87
C SER A 310 -19.37 -26.31 4.43
N TYR A 311 -20.20 -27.30 4.13
CA TYR A 311 -20.85 -27.55 2.84
C TYR A 311 -21.90 -26.48 2.43
N ARG A 312 -22.02 -25.34 3.14
CA ARG A 312 -22.88 -24.25 2.72
C ARG A 312 -22.18 -23.43 1.65
N SER A 313 -22.89 -23.13 0.60
CA SER A 313 -22.40 -22.40 -0.58
C SER A 313 -22.05 -20.90 -0.35
N SER A 314 -22.02 -20.44 0.88
CA SER A 314 -21.77 -19.04 1.26
C SER A 314 -20.50 -18.92 2.10
N ALA A 315 -19.62 -18.01 1.72
CA ALA A 315 -18.43 -17.64 2.49
C ALA A 315 -18.76 -16.45 3.39
N SER A 316 -18.28 -16.44 4.63
CA SER A 316 -18.32 -15.23 5.47
C SER A 316 -16.90 -14.83 5.89
N LEU A 317 -16.70 -13.56 6.26
CA LEU A 317 -15.39 -13.08 6.69
C LEU A 317 -14.82 -13.84 7.89
N ASP A 318 -15.69 -14.24 8.82
CA ASP A 318 -15.31 -14.95 10.04
C ASP A 318 -15.35 -16.48 9.85
N GLN A 319 -15.52 -16.97 8.63
CA GLN A 319 -15.52 -18.40 8.35
C GLN A 319 -14.09 -18.95 8.48
N VAL A 320 -13.93 -19.95 9.36
CA VAL A 320 -12.66 -20.64 9.56
C VAL A 320 -12.34 -21.49 8.34
N LEU A 321 -11.10 -21.35 7.86
CA LEU A 321 -10.56 -22.13 6.76
C LEU A 321 -10.01 -23.45 7.27
N SER A 322 -10.14 -24.52 6.47
CA SER A 322 -9.44 -25.77 6.67
C SER A 322 -8.30 -25.87 5.67
N PHE A 323 -7.13 -26.31 6.12
CA PHE A 323 -5.95 -26.49 5.28
C PHE A 323 -5.69 -27.99 5.09
N ASP A 324 -5.55 -28.41 3.85
CA ASP A 324 -5.14 -29.77 3.46
C ASP A 324 -3.72 -29.71 2.91
N TRP A 325 -2.77 -30.29 3.64
CA TRP A 325 -1.36 -30.29 3.32
C TRP A 325 -1.02 -31.49 2.43
N GLN A 326 -0.47 -31.23 1.27
CA GLN A 326 0.04 -32.23 0.34
C GLN A 326 1.54 -32.03 0.14
N PHE A 327 2.30 -33.05 0.42
CA PHE A 327 3.74 -33.07 0.25
C PHE A 327 4.08 -33.89 -0.98
N SER A 328 4.89 -33.37 -1.87
CA SER A 328 5.36 -34.06 -3.06
C SER A 328 6.87 -34.03 -3.13
N LEU A 329 7.48 -35.18 -3.15
CA LEU A 329 8.92 -35.38 -3.33
C LEU A 329 9.13 -36.14 -4.63
N ALA A 330 9.81 -35.54 -5.60
CA ALA A 330 10.04 -36.10 -6.94
C ALA A 330 8.78 -36.63 -7.67
N GLY A 331 7.61 -36.04 -7.36
CA GLY A 331 6.34 -36.45 -7.98
C GLY A 331 5.58 -37.55 -7.20
N GLU A 332 6.15 -38.10 -6.16
CA GLU A 332 5.43 -38.99 -5.23
C GLU A 332 4.81 -38.22 -4.09
N ASN A 333 3.55 -38.51 -3.78
CA ASN A 333 2.84 -37.89 -2.66
C ASN A 333 3.21 -38.56 -1.35
N ILE A 334 3.62 -37.76 -0.38
CA ILE A 334 3.92 -38.16 1.00
C ILE A 334 2.74 -37.73 1.86
N ASP A 335 2.23 -38.60 2.70
CA ASP A 335 1.17 -38.23 3.61
C ASP A 335 1.71 -37.44 4.84
N ARG A 336 0.81 -36.73 5.51
CA ARG A 336 1.14 -35.85 6.63
C ARG A 336 1.81 -36.62 7.80
N GLU A 337 1.38 -37.85 8.07
CA GLU A 337 1.93 -38.65 9.15
C GLU A 337 3.36 -39.14 8.82
N GLN A 338 3.60 -39.45 7.55
CA GLN A 338 4.94 -39.78 7.07
C GLN A 338 5.87 -38.57 7.17
N PHE A 339 5.40 -37.39 6.72
CA PHE A 339 6.17 -36.13 6.83
C PHE A 339 6.49 -35.80 8.29
N GLN A 340 5.50 -35.92 9.20
CA GLN A 340 5.70 -35.62 10.61
C GLN A 340 6.74 -36.57 11.22
N ARG A 341 6.67 -37.89 10.90
CA ARG A 341 7.68 -38.87 11.32
C ARG A 341 9.08 -38.53 10.80
N MET A 342 9.18 -38.07 9.55
CA MET A 342 10.46 -37.63 8.96
C MET A 342 11.08 -36.47 9.72
N VAL A 343 10.24 -35.50 10.13
CA VAL A 343 10.67 -34.34 10.91
C VAL A 343 11.06 -34.75 12.35
N ASP A 344 10.25 -35.58 12.99
CA ASP A 344 10.49 -36.02 14.38
C ASP A 344 11.72 -36.93 14.51
N GLU A 345 12.03 -37.71 13.48
CA GLU A 345 13.20 -38.57 13.42
C GLU A 345 14.47 -37.84 12.97
N ASN A 346 14.36 -36.52 12.68
CA ASN A 346 15.47 -35.64 12.23
C ASN A 346 16.20 -36.23 11.01
N ARG A 347 15.47 -36.84 10.07
CA ARG A 347 16.03 -37.47 8.88
C ARG A 347 16.41 -36.40 7.86
N GLU A 348 17.67 -36.27 7.60
CA GLU A 348 18.24 -35.37 6.60
C GLU A 348 18.23 -35.96 5.17
N TYR A 349 18.23 -37.30 5.08
CA TYR A 349 18.17 -38.02 3.81
C TYR A 349 16.97 -38.95 3.76
N ILE A 350 16.19 -38.86 2.71
CA ILE A 350 14.99 -39.64 2.49
C ILE A 350 15.05 -40.30 1.12
N ARG A 351 14.74 -41.57 1.09
CA ARG A 351 14.54 -42.32 -0.14
C ARG A 351 13.06 -42.31 -0.52
N ALA A 352 12.75 -41.74 -1.70
CA ALA A 352 11.43 -41.81 -2.31
C ALA A 352 11.55 -42.53 -3.65
N GLY A 353 10.94 -43.70 -3.79
CA GLY A 353 11.17 -44.59 -4.93
C GLY A 353 12.60 -45.11 -5.00
N ASP A 354 13.24 -44.92 -6.13
CA ASP A 354 14.66 -45.29 -6.36
C ASP A 354 15.64 -44.13 -6.17
N GLU A 355 15.17 -42.95 -5.72
CA GLU A 355 15.99 -41.75 -5.60
C GLU A 355 16.14 -41.33 -4.13
N TRP A 356 17.28 -40.71 -3.80
CA TRP A 356 17.58 -40.14 -2.50
C TRP A 356 17.49 -38.63 -2.53
N PHE A 357 16.93 -38.04 -1.47
CA PHE A 357 16.72 -36.59 -1.33
C PHE A 357 17.32 -36.10 -0.03
N HIS A 358 17.98 -34.95 -0.10
CA HIS A 358 18.47 -34.25 1.09
C HIS A 358 17.46 -33.18 1.50
N LEU A 359 17.07 -33.20 2.75
CA LEU A 359 16.18 -32.21 3.35
C LEU A 359 16.97 -31.34 4.33
N ASP A 360 16.98 -30.04 4.10
CA ASP A 360 17.60 -29.09 5.03
C ASP A 360 16.85 -29.08 6.38
N PRO A 361 17.52 -29.39 7.49
CA PRO A 361 16.90 -29.42 8.83
C PRO A 361 16.32 -28.04 9.24
N ALA A 362 16.98 -26.96 8.86
CA ALA A 362 16.51 -25.60 9.14
C ALA A 362 15.19 -25.34 8.39
N TRP A 363 15.11 -25.77 7.13
CA TRP A 363 13.92 -25.69 6.31
C TRP A 363 12.79 -26.59 6.86
N LEU A 364 13.06 -27.83 7.26
CA LEU A 364 12.07 -28.72 7.87
C LEU A 364 11.50 -28.11 9.16
N LYS A 365 12.35 -27.53 10.00
CA LYS A 365 11.93 -26.84 11.22
C LYS A 365 11.01 -25.65 10.89
N ARG A 366 11.37 -24.84 9.89
CA ARG A 366 10.57 -23.70 9.44
C ARG A 366 9.20 -24.14 8.91
N ILE A 367 9.15 -25.21 8.11
CA ILE A 367 7.87 -25.76 7.63
C ILE A 367 7.01 -26.28 8.77
N ARG A 368 7.60 -26.96 9.75
CA ARG A 368 6.87 -27.43 10.94
C ARG A 368 6.28 -26.26 11.73
N GLU A 369 7.09 -25.24 12.01
CA GLU A 369 6.63 -24.01 12.68
C GLU A 369 5.50 -23.34 11.90
N LEU A 370 5.58 -23.32 10.58
CA LEU A 370 4.55 -22.79 9.70
C LEU A 370 3.27 -23.63 9.75
N MET A 371 3.39 -24.98 9.71
CA MET A 371 2.24 -25.88 9.83
C MET A 371 1.57 -25.74 11.19
N GLU A 372 2.32 -25.69 12.28
CA GLU A 372 1.81 -25.48 13.63
C GLU A 372 1.09 -24.12 13.72
N GLN A 373 1.66 -23.04 13.17
CA GLN A 373 1.01 -21.72 13.12
C GLN A 373 -0.29 -21.73 12.32
N VAL A 374 -0.33 -22.48 11.22
CA VAL A 374 -1.52 -22.57 10.35
C VAL A 374 -2.59 -23.47 10.96
N ASP A 375 -2.20 -24.59 11.57
CA ASP A 375 -3.12 -25.56 12.17
C ASP A 375 -3.67 -25.11 13.53
N ASP A 376 -2.87 -24.42 14.34
CA ASP A 376 -3.28 -23.84 15.63
C ASP A 376 -4.01 -22.51 15.46
N GLY A 377 -3.83 -21.82 14.33
CA GLY A 377 -4.50 -20.58 14.00
C GLY A 377 -5.91 -20.83 13.45
N GLU A 378 -6.93 -20.23 14.05
CA GLU A 378 -8.26 -20.12 13.43
C GLU A 378 -8.23 -19.10 12.27
N TRP A 379 -7.57 -19.47 11.17
CA TRP A 379 -7.50 -18.62 9.99
C TRP A 379 -8.86 -18.47 9.33
N THR A 380 -9.22 -17.24 9.02
CA THR A 380 -10.53 -16.91 8.43
C THR A 380 -10.38 -16.43 6.98
N VAL A 381 -11.48 -16.37 6.26
CA VAL A 381 -11.53 -15.73 4.93
C VAL A 381 -11.00 -14.30 4.97
N LYS A 382 -11.21 -13.61 6.09
CA LYS A 382 -10.70 -12.26 6.34
C LYS A 382 -9.16 -12.20 6.32
N ASP A 383 -8.52 -13.14 7.03
CA ASP A 383 -7.05 -13.18 7.12
C ASP A 383 -6.42 -13.49 5.75
N LEU A 384 -7.08 -14.35 4.97
CA LEU A 384 -6.68 -14.61 3.58
C LEU A 384 -6.79 -13.37 2.69
N LEU A 385 -7.89 -12.58 2.83
CA LEU A 385 -8.08 -11.33 2.08
C LEU A 385 -7.05 -10.26 2.43
N PHE A 386 -6.54 -10.28 3.65
CA PHE A 386 -5.56 -9.29 4.09
C PHE A 386 -4.12 -9.62 3.75
N HIS A 387 -3.84 -10.79 3.18
CA HIS A 387 -2.49 -11.33 3.11
C HIS A 387 -1.79 -11.31 4.50
N GLU A 388 -2.56 -11.53 5.57
CA GLU A 388 -2.01 -11.74 6.92
C GLU A 388 -1.50 -13.18 7.09
N VAL A 389 -1.68 -14.00 6.06
CA VAL A 389 -1.03 -15.31 5.89
C VAL A 389 0.47 -15.06 5.72
N PRO A 390 1.35 -15.85 6.36
CA PRO A 390 2.81 -15.75 6.19
C PRO A 390 3.19 -15.62 4.70
N GLU A 391 4.19 -14.78 4.37
CA GLU A 391 4.61 -14.52 2.98
C GLU A 391 4.96 -15.82 2.23
N GLU A 392 5.41 -16.83 2.97
CA GLU A 392 5.72 -18.16 2.46
C GLU A 392 4.48 -18.93 1.95
N ILE A 393 3.26 -18.53 2.36
CA ILE A 393 1.98 -19.14 1.95
C ILE A 393 1.14 -18.13 1.12
N ALA A 394 1.72 -17.04 0.66
CA ALA A 394 0.99 -16.07 -0.16
C ALA A 394 0.42 -16.77 -1.42
N PRO A 395 -0.88 -16.60 -1.72
CA PRO A 395 -1.46 -17.25 -2.89
C PRO A 395 -0.80 -16.70 -4.15
N VAL A 396 -0.14 -17.56 -4.93
CA VAL A 396 0.36 -17.27 -6.27
C VAL A 396 -0.87 -17.27 -7.19
N PHE A 397 -1.32 -16.10 -7.60
CA PHE A 397 -2.47 -15.95 -8.50
C PHE A 397 -2.13 -16.18 -9.97
N ASP A 398 -0.85 -16.09 -10.37
CA ASP A 398 -0.38 -16.34 -11.73
C ASP A 398 0.40 -17.64 -11.83
N GLU A 399 -0.08 -18.56 -12.68
CA GLU A 399 0.55 -19.86 -12.92
C GLU A 399 1.86 -19.76 -13.76
N GLU A 400 2.31 -18.55 -14.14
CA GLU A 400 3.46 -18.35 -15.04
C GLU A 400 4.80 -18.09 -14.33
N ASP A 401 4.83 -17.83 -13.01
CA ASP A 401 6.09 -17.71 -12.27
C ASP A 401 6.49 -19.07 -11.66
N GLU A 402 7.19 -19.90 -12.41
CA GLU A 402 7.80 -21.16 -11.97
C GLU A 402 9.01 -21.00 -11.03
N ASP A 403 9.41 -19.79 -10.73
CA ASP A 403 10.52 -19.48 -9.79
C ASP A 403 10.04 -19.40 -8.33
N ASP A 404 9.76 -20.59 -7.77
CA ASP A 404 10.07 -21.06 -6.41
C ASP A 404 9.40 -20.43 -5.19
N PRO A 405 8.09 -20.63 -4.95
CA PRO A 405 7.62 -20.56 -3.58
C PRO A 405 7.97 -21.87 -2.83
N LEU A 406 8.55 -21.74 -1.64
CA LEU A 406 8.84 -22.86 -0.71
C LEU A 406 7.60 -23.73 -0.46
N VAL A 407 6.40 -23.12 -0.50
CA VAL A 407 5.11 -23.78 -0.35
C VAL A 407 4.14 -23.24 -1.41
N ALA A 408 3.67 -24.07 -2.32
CA ALA A 408 2.64 -23.72 -3.28
C ALA A 408 1.27 -23.75 -2.61
N PHE A 409 0.63 -22.58 -2.48
CA PHE A 409 -0.71 -22.45 -1.92
C PHE A 409 -1.76 -22.60 -3.02
N SER A 410 -2.70 -23.52 -2.86
CA SER A 410 -3.85 -23.64 -3.73
C SER A 410 -5.14 -23.47 -2.94
N MET A 411 -6.13 -22.78 -3.52
CA MET A 411 -7.47 -22.68 -2.94
C MET A 411 -8.38 -23.72 -3.58
N GLN A 412 -9.31 -24.28 -2.81
CA GLN A 412 -10.40 -25.06 -3.37
C GLN A 412 -11.16 -24.23 -4.41
N GLN A 413 -11.60 -24.86 -5.47
CA GLN A 413 -12.23 -24.19 -6.62
C GLN A 413 -13.40 -23.27 -6.20
N SER A 414 -14.20 -23.69 -5.21
CA SER A 414 -15.32 -22.89 -4.69
C SER A 414 -14.84 -21.60 -4.00
N LEU A 415 -13.79 -21.68 -3.17
CA LEU A 415 -13.22 -20.51 -2.49
C LEU A 415 -12.54 -19.59 -3.50
N ARG A 416 -11.78 -20.15 -4.44
CA ARG A 416 -11.14 -19.38 -5.54
C ARG A 416 -12.19 -18.61 -6.35
N GLN A 417 -13.30 -19.24 -6.72
CA GLN A 417 -14.38 -18.57 -7.43
C GLN A 417 -14.96 -17.40 -6.65
N VAL A 418 -15.27 -17.60 -5.36
CA VAL A 418 -15.78 -16.52 -4.51
C VAL A 418 -14.78 -15.37 -4.40
N MET A 419 -13.50 -15.69 -4.22
CA MET A 419 -12.42 -14.67 -4.14
C MET A 419 -12.27 -13.88 -5.45
N THR A 420 -12.29 -14.57 -6.60
CA THR A 420 -12.24 -13.92 -7.92
C THR A 420 -13.45 -13.02 -8.14
N MET A 421 -14.66 -13.51 -7.86
CA MET A 421 -15.89 -12.71 -7.97
C MET A 421 -15.86 -11.48 -7.05
N LEU A 422 -15.30 -11.63 -5.85
CA LEU A 422 -15.20 -10.54 -4.89
C LEU A 422 -14.19 -9.47 -5.34
N GLN A 423 -13.05 -9.87 -5.88
CA GLN A 423 -11.99 -8.97 -6.33
C GLN A 423 -12.30 -8.34 -7.70
N GLU A 424 -12.64 -9.15 -8.70
CA GLU A 424 -12.84 -8.69 -10.07
C GLU A 424 -14.26 -8.18 -10.34
N LYS A 425 -15.24 -8.58 -9.51
CA LYS A 425 -16.69 -8.29 -9.68
C LYS A 425 -17.23 -8.74 -11.05
N LYS A 426 -16.58 -9.75 -11.64
CA LYS A 426 -16.96 -10.38 -12.90
C LYS A 426 -17.43 -11.81 -12.67
N GLY A 427 -18.31 -12.30 -13.56
CA GLY A 427 -18.84 -13.64 -13.43
C GLY A 427 -19.77 -13.82 -12.21
N LEU A 428 -20.36 -12.74 -11.74
CA LEU A 428 -21.37 -12.77 -10.67
C LEU A 428 -22.56 -13.67 -11.10
N PRO A 429 -23.21 -14.35 -10.14
CA PRO A 429 -24.40 -15.13 -10.44
C PRO A 429 -25.50 -14.24 -11.06
N GLU A 430 -26.01 -14.63 -12.21
CA GLU A 430 -27.16 -13.94 -12.82
C GLU A 430 -28.39 -14.10 -11.93
N VAL A 431 -29.00 -12.98 -11.55
CA VAL A 431 -30.20 -12.95 -10.71
C VAL A 431 -31.34 -12.31 -11.48
N ALA A 432 -32.47 -13.01 -11.55
CA ALA A 432 -33.63 -12.49 -12.23
C ALA A 432 -34.16 -11.21 -11.51
N VAL A 433 -34.32 -10.14 -12.27
CA VAL A 433 -34.91 -8.90 -11.76
C VAL A 433 -36.37 -9.17 -11.29
N PRO A 434 -36.75 -8.78 -10.07
CA PRO A 434 -38.08 -9.01 -9.57
C PRO A 434 -39.15 -8.39 -10.49
N GLY A 435 -40.14 -9.18 -10.92
CA GLY A 435 -41.22 -8.73 -11.81
C GLY A 435 -42.11 -7.63 -11.22
N ALA A 436 -42.02 -7.38 -9.94
CA ALA A 436 -42.72 -6.28 -9.27
C ALA A 436 -42.01 -4.92 -9.44
N LEU A 437 -40.80 -4.88 -9.96
CA LEU A 437 -40.08 -3.65 -10.25
C LEU A 437 -40.71 -2.90 -11.42
N GLN A 438 -41.12 -1.65 -11.18
CA GLN A 438 -41.70 -0.77 -12.23
C GLN A 438 -40.58 0.11 -12.86
N ALA A 439 -39.52 -0.53 -13.31
CA ALA A 439 -38.43 0.11 -14.05
C ALA A 439 -37.70 -0.93 -14.86
N GLU A 440 -37.01 -0.47 -15.90
CA GLU A 440 -36.07 -1.26 -16.66
C GLU A 440 -34.65 -0.87 -16.22
N LEU A 441 -33.86 -1.86 -15.74
CA LEU A 441 -32.49 -1.63 -15.33
C LEU A 441 -31.58 -1.53 -16.54
N ARG A 442 -30.63 -0.62 -16.49
CA ARG A 442 -29.51 -0.61 -17.42
C ARG A 442 -28.56 -1.77 -17.10
N PRO A 443 -27.73 -2.27 -18.05
CA PRO A 443 -26.84 -3.41 -17.78
C PRO A 443 -25.99 -3.24 -16.50
N TYR A 444 -25.33 -2.13 -16.35
CA TYR A 444 -24.53 -1.88 -15.17
C TYR A 444 -25.35 -1.77 -13.85
N GLN A 445 -26.62 -1.36 -13.93
CA GLN A 445 -27.50 -1.33 -12.75
C GLN A 445 -27.92 -2.75 -12.35
N GLN A 446 -28.09 -3.63 -13.33
CA GLN A 446 -28.32 -5.04 -13.10
C GLN A 446 -27.09 -5.68 -12.44
N GLU A 447 -25.89 -5.45 -12.96
CA GLU A 447 -24.64 -5.89 -12.34
C GLU A 447 -24.51 -5.41 -10.89
N GLY A 448 -24.88 -4.15 -10.60
CA GLY A 448 -24.87 -3.63 -9.23
C GLY A 448 -25.89 -4.31 -8.31
N PHE A 449 -27.07 -4.66 -8.83
CA PHE A 449 -28.05 -5.46 -8.11
C PHE A 449 -27.54 -6.89 -7.85
N GLU A 450 -26.97 -7.56 -8.86
CA GLU A 450 -26.37 -8.90 -8.76
C GLU A 450 -25.22 -8.91 -7.75
N TRP A 451 -24.39 -7.86 -7.76
CA TRP A 451 -23.32 -7.71 -6.78
C TRP A 451 -23.86 -7.54 -5.34
N LEU A 452 -24.89 -6.72 -5.12
CA LEU A 452 -25.53 -6.61 -3.79
C LEU A 452 -26.11 -7.94 -3.31
N HIS A 453 -26.69 -8.72 -4.22
CA HIS A 453 -27.16 -10.06 -3.94
C HIS A 453 -26.01 -10.99 -3.53
N PHE A 454 -24.92 -11.03 -4.34
CA PHE A 454 -23.72 -11.81 -4.05
C PHE A 454 -23.12 -11.46 -2.68
N MET A 455 -23.05 -10.16 -2.34
CA MET A 455 -22.55 -9.70 -1.05
C MET A 455 -23.44 -10.21 0.10
N ARG A 456 -24.77 -10.15 -0.04
CA ARG A 456 -25.70 -10.68 0.94
C ARG A 456 -25.54 -12.18 1.16
N ASP A 457 -25.49 -12.95 0.09
CA ASP A 457 -25.44 -14.42 0.15
C ASP A 457 -24.17 -14.94 0.81
N ASN A 458 -23.09 -14.16 0.68
CA ASN A 458 -21.82 -14.44 1.34
C ASN A 458 -21.62 -13.68 2.66
N HIS A 459 -22.69 -13.10 3.22
CA HIS A 459 -22.65 -12.34 4.49
C HIS A 459 -21.65 -11.18 4.51
N PHE A 460 -21.33 -10.62 3.36
CA PHE A 460 -20.49 -9.45 3.22
C PHE A 460 -21.32 -8.17 3.25
N GLY A 461 -20.81 -7.11 3.87
CA GLY A 461 -21.38 -5.79 3.73
C GLY A 461 -20.91 -5.10 2.44
N ALA A 462 -21.64 -4.08 1.99
CA ALA A 462 -21.42 -3.49 0.69
C ALA A 462 -21.35 -1.96 0.74
N VAL A 463 -20.42 -1.37 -0.03
CA VAL A 463 -20.37 0.06 -0.32
C VAL A 463 -20.64 0.29 -1.81
N LEU A 464 -21.83 0.76 -2.14
CA LEU A 464 -22.17 1.15 -3.50
C LEU A 464 -21.82 2.63 -3.70
N ALA A 465 -20.67 2.85 -4.33
CA ALA A 465 -20.01 4.16 -4.44
C ALA A 465 -20.07 4.75 -5.86
N ASP A 466 -21.04 4.33 -6.68
CA ASP A 466 -21.28 4.86 -8.02
C ASP A 466 -21.42 6.37 -7.99
N ASP A 467 -20.98 7.04 -9.05
CA ASP A 467 -21.19 8.49 -9.23
C ASP A 467 -22.64 8.88 -9.03
N MET A 468 -22.87 10.11 -8.57
CA MET A 468 -24.23 10.62 -8.40
C MET A 468 -24.97 10.64 -9.74
N GLY A 469 -26.24 10.18 -9.73
CA GLY A 469 -27.06 10.12 -10.95
C GLY A 469 -26.94 8.83 -11.74
N LEU A 470 -26.13 7.85 -11.37
CA LEU A 470 -26.07 6.52 -11.98
C LEU A 470 -27.16 5.55 -11.49
N GLY A 471 -28.04 5.99 -10.59
CA GLY A 471 -29.19 5.20 -10.17
C GLY A 471 -28.92 4.21 -9.04
N LYS A 472 -28.11 4.58 -8.06
CA LYS A 472 -27.91 3.79 -6.82
C LYS A 472 -29.23 3.42 -6.14
N THR A 473 -30.18 4.36 -6.11
CA THR A 473 -31.50 4.16 -5.49
C THR A 473 -32.29 3.04 -6.17
N VAL A 474 -32.36 3.00 -7.50
CA VAL A 474 -33.09 1.94 -8.21
C VAL A 474 -32.43 0.59 -8.06
N GLN A 475 -31.10 0.52 -8.05
CA GLN A 475 -30.36 -0.72 -7.77
C GLN A 475 -30.69 -1.26 -6.38
N LEU A 476 -30.70 -0.39 -5.35
CA LEU A 476 -31.08 -0.79 -4.00
C LEU A 476 -32.57 -1.15 -3.91
N ILE A 477 -33.47 -0.42 -4.54
CA ILE A 477 -34.91 -0.76 -4.55
C ILE A 477 -35.11 -2.15 -5.18
N THR A 478 -34.44 -2.46 -6.26
CA THR A 478 -34.45 -3.80 -6.89
C THR A 478 -33.99 -4.88 -5.91
N TYR A 479 -32.88 -4.62 -5.20
CA TYR A 479 -32.37 -5.51 -4.17
C TYR A 479 -33.40 -5.68 -3.02
N LEU A 480 -34.04 -4.63 -2.54
CA LEU A 480 -35.04 -4.69 -1.48
C LEU A 480 -36.29 -5.49 -1.93
N LEU A 481 -36.76 -5.29 -3.15
CA LEU A 481 -37.79 -6.13 -3.75
C LEU A 481 -37.42 -7.61 -3.77
N TYR A 482 -36.19 -7.91 -4.14
CA TYR A 482 -35.69 -9.28 -4.13
C TYR A 482 -35.71 -9.86 -2.71
N VAL A 483 -35.13 -9.15 -1.73
CA VAL A 483 -35.03 -9.60 -0.34
C VAL A 483 -36.43 -9.88 0.27
N HIS A 484 -37.40 -8.98 0.05
CA HIS A 484 -38.75 -9.12 0.62
C HIS A 484 -39.65 -10.11 -0.12
N ASN A 485 -39.19 -10.64 -1.28
CA ASN A 485 -39.80 -11.78 -1.94
C ASN A 485 -39.25 -13.13 -1.47
N LEU A 486 -38.17 -13.17 -0.68
CA LEU A 486 -37.63 -14.40 -0.11
C LEU A 486 -38.51 -14.92 1.03
N PRO A 487 -38.90 -16.22 1.04
CA PRO A 487 -39.77 -16.80 2.07
C PRO A 487 -39.21 -16.69 3.49
N GLU A 488 -37.86 -16.68 3.63
CA GLU A 488 -37.17 -16.60 4.91
C GLU A 488 -37.02 -15.17 5.46
N THR A 489 -37.50 -14.15 4.76
CA THR A 489 -37.36 -12.76 5.22
C THR A 489 -38.52 -12.39 6.15
N ASP A 490 -38.25 -12.40 7.46
CA ASP A 490 -39.23 -12.15 8.52
C ASP A 490 -39.13 -10.73 9.13
N SER A 491 -38.09 -9.98 8.82
CA SER A 491 -37.82 -8.65 9.38
C SER A 491 -37.82 -7.58 8.29
N PRO A 492 -38.22 -6.34 8.61
CA PRO A 492 -38.16 -5.23 7.66
C PRO A 492 -36.73 -4.83 7.36
N SER A 493 -36.53 -4.13 6.25
CA SER A 493 -35.28 -3.43 5.94
C SER A 493 -35.32 -1.99 6.43
N LEU A 494 -34.22 -1.50 7.00
CA LEU A 494 -34.08 -0.13 7.50
C LEU A 494 -33.27 0.73 6.52
N ILE A 495 -33.85 1.86 6.10
CA ILE A 495 -33.15 2.87 5.27
C ILE A 495 -32.98 4.14 6.11
N ILE A 496 -31.77 4.60 6.25
CA ILE A 496 -31.40 5.82 6.96
C ILE A 496 -30.82 6.82 5.95
N CYS A 497 -31.46 7.95 5.81
CA CYS A 497 -31.06 8.96 4.84
C CYS A 497 -31.05 10.38 5.45
N PRO A 498 -30.39 11.34 4.80
CA PRO A 498 -30.54 12.75 5.19
C PRO A 498 -31.99 13.21 5.06
N THR A 499 -32.44 14.10 5.95
CA THR A 499 -33.81 14.64 5.94
C THR A 499 -34.19 15.23 4.58
N SER A 500 -33.23 15.81 3.87
CA SER A 500 -33.44 16.47 2.57
C SER A 500 -33.83 15.51 1.44
N VAL A 501 -33.46 14.24 1.53
CA VAL A 501 -33.71 13.23 0.48
C VAL A 501 -34.82 12.24 0.85
N MET A 502 -35.31 12.29 2.06
CA MET A 502 -36.36 11.37 2.52
C MET A 502 -37.64 11.40 1.65
N GLY A 503 -38.04 12.60 1.17
CA GLY A 503 -39.13 12.72 0.23
C GLY A 503 -38.88 12.10 -1.13
N ASN A 504 -37.65 12.20 -1.60
CA ASN A 504 -37.25 11.56 -2.85
C ASN A 504 -37.27 10.03 -2.71
N TRP A 505 -36.82 9.49 -1.58
CA TRP A 505 -36.88 8.06 -1.29
C TRP A 505 -38.32 7.55 -1.29
N GLN A 506 -39.23 8.29 -0.67
CA GLN A 506 -40.68 7.93 -0.69
C GLN A 506 -41.23 7.90 -2.12
N LYS A 507 -41.02 8.97 -2.91
CA LYS A 507 -41.47 9.06 -4.31
C LYS A 507 -40.84 7.95 -5.19
N GLU A 508 -39.56 7.62 -5.01
CA GLU A 508 -38.91 6.56 -5.78
C GLU A 508 -39.39 5.16 -5.39
N LEU A 509 -39.60 4.88 -4.08
CA LEU A 509 -40.19 3.63 -3.61
C LEU A 509 -41.62 3.44 -4.13
N GLU A 510 -42.49 4.48 -4.03
CA GLU A 510 -43.85 4.47 -4.57
C GLU A 510 -43.88 4.27 -6.09
N ARG A 511 -42.90 4.84 -6.81
CA ARG A 511 -42.82 4.76 -8.27
C ARG A 511 -42.29 3.42 -8.75
N PHE A 512 -41.18 2.92 -8.16
CA PHE A 512 -40.50 1.76 -8.68
C PHE A 512 -40.86 0.44 -8.00
N ALA A 513 -41.35 0.51 -6.75
CA ALA A 513 -41.69 -0.66 -5.96
C ALA A 513 -42.98 -0.46 -5.14
N PRO A 514 -44.14 -0.16 -5.78
CA PRO A 514 -45.38 0.12 -5.09
C PRO A 514 -45.94 -1.08 -4.27
N SER A 515 -45.39 -2.27 -4.48
CA SER A 515 -45.74 -3.46 -3.70
C SER A 515 -45.10 -3.51 -2.31
N LEU A 516 -44.04 -2.74 -2.06
CA LEU A 516 -43.42 -2.67 -0.74
C LEU A 516 -44.13 -1.73 0.20
N ARG A 517 -44.44 -2.22 1.39
CA ARG A 517 -45.09 -1.43 2.45
C ARG A 517 -44.04 -0.59 3.18
N VAL A 518 -44.14 0.73 3.04
CA VAL A 518 -43.14 1.65 3.59
C VAL A 518 -43.67 2.34 4.83
N HIS A 519 -43.02 2.13 5.98
CA HIS A 519 -43.26 2.88 7.20
C HIS A 519 -42.27 4.03 7.36
N VAL A 520 -42.76 5.27 7.44
CA VAL A 520 -41.91 6.45 7.63
C VAL A 520 -41.78 6.77 9.12
N HIS A 521 -40.63 6.41 9.68
CA HIS A 521 -40.30 6.66 11.07
C HIS A 521 -39.65 8.03 11.22
N TYR A 522 -40.47 9.10 11.27
CA TYR A 522 -39.98 10.49 11.30
C TYR A 522 -40.98 11.43 11.96
N GLY A 523 -40.51 12.51 12.58
CA GLY A 523 -41.31 13.58 13.17
C GLY A 523 -41.59 13.38 14.66
N ALA A 524 -42.37 14.29 15.23
CA ALA A 524 -42.68 14.30 16.67
C ALA A 524 -43.65 13.15 17.07
N ASN A 525 -44.54 12.77 16.17
CA ASN A 525 -45.60 11.76 16.40
C ASN A 525 -45.22 10.38 15.83
N ARG A 526 -43.91 10.10 15.63
CA ARG A 526 -43.47 8.79 15.15
C ARG A 526 -43.74 7.68 16.16
N SER A 527 -43.94 6.47 15.68
CA SER A 527 -44.15 5.28 16.50
C SER A 527 -42.94 5.02 17.39
N ARG A 528 -43.16 4.72 18.68
CA ARG A 528 -42.13 4.44 19.66
C ARG A 528 -42.44 3.20 20.46
N ASP A 529 -41.45 2.58 21.03
CA ASP A 529 -41.51 1.45 21.95
C ASP A 529 -42.56 0.38 21.49
N GLU A 530 -43.60 0.10 22.26
CA GLU A 530 -44.61 -0.93 21.95
C GLU A 530 -45.27 -0.75 20.57
N GLN A 531 -45.50 0.50 20.12
CA GLN A 531 -46.08 0.74 18.79
C GLN A 531 -45.12 0.34 17.67
N PHE A 532 -43.84 0.64 17.85
CA PHE A 532 -42.81 0.26 16.86
C PHE A 532 -42.62 -1.26 16.86
N GLU A 533 -42.59 -1.87 18.05
CA GLU A 533 -42.54 -3.33 18.18
C GLU A 533 -43.70 -4.02 17.49
N SER A 534 -44.92 -3.47 17.64
CA SER A 534 -46.12 -3.99 16.97
C SER A 534 -46.02 -3.95 15.45
N ILE A 535 -45.47 -2.87 14.88
CA ILE A 535 -45.25 -2.74 13.41
C ILE A 535 -44.34 -3.86 12.91
N ILE A 536 -43.25 -4.16 13.65
CA ILE A 536 -42.32 -5.22 13.28
C ILE A 536 -42.95 -6.61 13.49
N ALA A 537 -43.53 -6.87 14.66
CA ALA A 537 -44.10 -8.15 15.01
C ALA A 537 -45.28 -8.56 14.10
N ASN A 538 -46.13 -7.59 13.71
CA ASN A 538 -47.27 -7.83 12.82
C ASN A 538 -46.87 -7.77 11.33
N ARG A 539 -45.59 -7.54 11.00
CA ARG A 539 -45.10 -7.38 9.61
C ARG A 539 -45.91 -6.32 8.85
N GLU A 540 -46.23 -5.18 9.48
CA GLU A 540 -46.98 -4.11 8.85
C GLU A 540 -46.18 -3.31 7.82
N ALA A 541 -44.85 -3.39 7.89
CA ALA A 541 -43.91 -2.72 7.00
C ALA A 541 -42.84 -3.68 6.48
N ASP A 542 -42.50 -3.55 5.21
CA ASP A 542 -41.33 -4.19 4.57
C ASP A 542 -40.10 -3.28 4.66
N ILE A 543 -40.33 -1.97 4.59
CA ILE A 543 -39.29 -0.95 4.65
C ILE A 543 -39.60 0.03 5.77
N ILE A 544 -38.60 0.31 6.61
CA ILE A 544 -38.61 1.40 7.58
C ILE A 544 -37.69 2.50 7.05
N LEU A 545 -38.26 3.65 6.72
CA LEU A 545 -37.52 4.81 6.23
C LEU A 545 -37.40 5.86 7.34
N THR A 546 -36.17 6.21 7.70
CA THR A 546 -35.87 7.18 8.75
C THR A 546 -34.70 8.11 8.41
N THR A 547 -34.42 9.06 9.30
CA THR A 547 -33.30 10.00 9.13
C THR A 547 -32.19 9.73 10.15
N TYR A 548 -30.98 10.19 9.85
CA TYR A 548 -29.83 10.10 10.77
C TYR A 548 -30.14 10.69 12.15
N GLY A 549 -30.84 11.85 12.20
CA GLY A 549 -31.20 12.50 13.45
C GLY A 549 -32.20 11.66 14.26
N THR A 550 -33.21 11.11 13.60
CA THR A 550 -34.23 10.25 14.24
C THR A 550 -33.62 8.94 14.70
N ALA A 551 -32.80 8.28 13.84
CA ALA A 551 -32.12 7.05 14.19
C ALA A 551 -31.12 7.23 15.34
N THR A 552 -30.53 8.43 15.50
CA THR A 552 -29.70 8.75 16.66
C THR A 552 -30.49 8.90 17.96
N GLN A 553 -31.69 9.51 17.88
CA GLN A 553 -32.56 9.69 19.04
C GLN A 553 -33.14 8.38 19.55
N ASP A 554 -33.53 7.50 18.61
CA ASP A 554 -34.21 6.24 18.90
C ASP A 554 -33.24 5.04 18.75
N GLY A 555 -31.91 5.29 18.84
CA GLY A 555 -30.90 4.32 18.58
C GLY A 555 -30.90 3.09 19.49
N GLU A 556 -31.29 3.26 20.77
CA GLU A 556 -31.45 2.13 21.71
C GLU A 556 -32.60 1.22 21.30
N MET A 557 -33.77 1.81 20.95
CA MET A 557 -34.94 1.06 20.46
C MET A 557 -34.60 0.32 19.15
N LEU A 558 -34.00 1.01 18.17
CA LEU A 558 -33.67 0.42 16.87
C LEU A 558 -32.63 -0.68 16.98
N SER A 559 -31.68 -0.56 17.92
CA SER A 559 -30.61 -1.58 18.11
C SER A 559 -31.11 -2.86 18.78
N ALA A 560 -32.32 -2.86 19.33
CA ALA A 560 -32.95 -4.07 19.88
C ALA A 560 -33.43 -5.05 18.80
N PHE A 561 -33.55 -4.59 17.54
CA PHE A 561 -34.05 -5.39 16.43
C PHE A 561 -32.93 -5.75 15.45
N THR A 562 -33.08 -6.94 14.83
CA THR A 562 -32.24 -7.33 13.69
C THR A 562 -33.01 -7.14 12.40
N PHE A 563 -32.57 -6.24 11.55
CA PHE A 563 -33.23 -5.92 10.27
C PHE A 563 -32.76 -6.88 9.16
N ALA A 564 -33.60 -7.10 8.14
CA ALA A 564 -33.22 -7.85 6.95
C ALA A 564 -32.06 -7.21 6.19
N SER A 565 -32.02 -5.87 6.19
CA SER A 565 -30.84 -5.09 5.80
C SER A 565 -30.86 -3.71 6.47
N VAL A 566 -29.68 -3.15 6.72
CA VAL A 566 -29.54 -1.75 7.18
C VAL A 566 -28.77 -0.99 6.11
N THR A 567 -29.47 -0.01 5.50
CA THR A 567 -28.87 0.84 4.46
C THR A 567 -28.72 2.25 4.97
N ILE A 568 -27.56 2.85 4.76
CA ILE A 568 -27.32 4.27 4.97
C ILE A 568 -27.09 4.96 3.62
N ASP A 569 -27.83 6.03 3.36
CA ASP A 569 -27.65 6.86 2.17
C ASP A 569 -26.85 8.12 2.51
N GLU A 570 -26.01 8.58 1.58
CA GLU A 570 -25.01 9.61 1.81
C GLU A 570 -24.14 9.27 3.04
N ALA A 571 -23.44 8.12 2.96
CA ALA A 571 -22.72 7.50 4.06
C ALA A 571 -21.67 8.43 4.72
N GLN A 572 -21.21 9.48 4.04
CA GLN A 572 -20.37 10.52 4.65
C GLN A 572 -21.01 11.23 5.85
N ASN A 573 -22.31 11.05 6.11
CA ASN A 573 -22.94 11.57 7.31
C ASN A 573 -22.47 10.89 8.61
N ILE A 574 -21.85 9.72 8.55
CA ILE A 574 -21.26 9.04 9.72
C ILE A 574 -19.74 9.21 9.85
N LYS A 575 -19.14 10.07 9.04
CA LYS A 575 -17.69 10.26 8.94
C LYS A 575 -16.97 10.64 10.24
N ASN A 576 -17.63 11.34 11.14
CA ASN A 576 -17.04 11.74 12.41
C ASN A 576 -17.33 10.70 13.50
N LEU A 577 -16.32 9.93 13.84
CA LEU A 577 -16.36 8.80 14.78
C LEU A 577 -16.84 9.17 16.18
N GLN A 578 -16.55 10.40 16.62
CA GLN A 578 -16.85 10.85 17.99
C GLN A 578 -18.30 11.33 18.17
N THR A 579 -19.02 11.54 17.08
CA THR A 579 -20.40 12.00 17.17
C THR A 579 -21.34 10.92 17.71
N LYS A 580 -22.36 11.34 18.44
CA LYS A 580 -23.44 10.44 18.90
C LYS A 580 -24.11 9.75 17.72
N GLN A 581 -24.30 10.47 16.61
CA GLN A 581 -24.89 9.96 15.36
C GLN A 581 -24.09 8.78 14.80
N SER A 582 -22.80 8.94 14.54
CA SER A 582 -21.95 7.88 13.99
C SER A 582 -21.94 6.64 14.88
N ARG A 583 -21.83 6.83 16.21
CA ARG A 583 -21.85 5.72 17.17
C ARG A 583 -23.19 4.99 17.22
N ALA A 584 -24.31 5.70 17.14
CA ALA A 584 -25.65 5.10 17.16
C ALA A 584 -25.89 4.25 15.90
N ILE A 585 -25.56 4.79 14.72
CA ILE A 585 -25.75 4.09 13.44
C ILE A 585 -24.89 2.82 13.35
N ARG A 586 -23.63 2.85 13.76
CA ARG A 586 -22.74 1.69 13.75
C ARG A 586 -23.07 0.60 14.79
N ARG A 587 -24.06 0.83 15.65
CA ARG A 587 -24.58 -0.16 16.62
C ARG A 587 -25.80 -0.91 16.13
N LEU A 588 -26.41 -0.49 15.03
CA LEU A 588 -27.59 -1.14 14.48
C LEU A 588 -27.26 -2.53 13.96
N HIS A 589 -28.21 -3.45 14.11
CA HIS A 589 -28.04 -4.84 13.70
C HIS A 589 -28.87 -5.15 12.45
N GLY A 590 -28.25 -5.79 11.48
CA GLY A 590 -28.86 -6.24 10.25
C GLY A 590 -28.13 -7.43 9.66
N LEU A 591 -28.84 -8.24 8.90
CA LEU A 591 -28.25 -9.38 8.19
C LEU A 591 -27.34 -8.92 7.04
N HIS A 592 -27.57 -7.73 6.49
CA HIS A 592 -26.75 -7.11 5.46
C HIS A 592 -26.66 -5.61 5.70
N HIS A 593 -25.45 -5.07 5.71
CA HIS A 593 -25.19 -3.64 5.87
C HIS A 593 -24.73 -3.04 4.54
N ILE A 594 -25.42 -1.98 4.11
CA ILE A 594 -25.19 -1.33 2.81
C ILE A 594 -24.94 0.16 3.02
N ALA A 595 -23.85 0.66 2.49
CA ALA A 595 -23.55 2.09 2.47
C ALA A 595 -23.65 2.62 1.02
N LEU A 596 -24.50 3.63 0.81
CA LEU A 596 -24.61 4.36 -0.45
C LEU A 596 -23.86 5.68 -0.33
N THR A 597 -23.01 5.98 -1.28
CA THR A 597 -22.32 7.27 -1.36
C THR A 597 -21.91 7.58 -2.79
N GLY A 598 -21.80 8.83 -3.17
CA GLY A 598 -21.17 9.24 -4.42
C GLY A 598 -19.68 9.59 -4.24
N THR A 599 -19.25 9.74 -2.98
CA THR A 599 -17.88 10.13 -2.59
C THR A 599 -17.48 9.33 -1.36
N PRO A 600 -16.89 8.15 -1.52
CA PRO A 600 -16.53 7.28 -0.41
C PRO A 600 -15.48 7.89 0.53
N ILE A 601 -14.65 8.79 0.00
CA ILE A 601 -13.69 9.59 0.76
C ILE A 601 -13.84 11.04 0.29
N GLU A 602 -14.30 11.92 1.19
CA GLU A 602 -14.38 13.34 0.88
C GLU A 602 -13.11 14.10 1.30
N ASN A 603 -12.63 13.82 2.52
CA ASN A 603 -11.59 14.64 3.12
C ASN A 603 -10.50 13.85 3.84
N ARG A 604 -10.77 12.70 4.46
CA ARG A 604 -9.85 11.96 5.32
C ARG A 604 -10.07 10.46 5.27
N LEU A 605 -9.01 9.70 5.46
CA LEU A 605 -9.07 8.24 5.59
C LEU A 605 -9.89 7.78 6.81
N SER A 606 -9.99 8.60 7.85
CA SER A 606 -10.86 8.32 9.00
C SER A 606 -12.34 8.19 8.64
N GLU A 607 -12.79 8.85 7.56
CA GLU A 607 -14.16 8.74 7.03
C GLU A 607 -14.41 7.33 6.46
N LEU A 608 -13.42 6.80 5.76
CA LEU A 608 -13.45 5.45 5.21
C LEU A 608 -13.56 4.40 6.32
N TRP A 609 -12.76 4.55 7.38
CA TRP A 609 -12.82 3.63 8.52
C TRP A 609 -14.24 3.56 9.12
N ALA A 610 -14.92 4.70 9.25
CA ALA A 610 -16.27 4.74 9.81
C ALA A 610 -17.29 4.00 8.94
N ILE A 611 -17.18 4.12 7.60
CA ILE A 611 -18.03 3.42 6.64
C ILE A 611 -17.78 1.91 6.72
N PHE A 612 -16.51 1.52 6.76
CA PHE A 612 -16.13 0.10 6.84
C PHE A 612 -16.49 -0.53 8.20
N ASP A 613 -16.39 0.20 9.31
CA ASP A 613 -16.83 -0.29 10.62
C ASP A 613 -18.37 -0.41 10.71
N PHE A 614 -19.11 0.31 9.86
CA PHE A 614 -20.55 0.14 9.71
C PHE A 614 -20.90 -1.10 8.88
N ILE A 615 -20.24 -1.33 7.73
CA ILE A 615 -20.55 -2.48 6.86
C ILE A 615 -19.97 -3.79 7.41
N HIS A 616 -18.79 -3.71 8.04
CA HIS A 616 -18.07 -4.84 8.65
C HIS A 616 -17.40 -4.38 9.94
N LYS A 617 -18.06 -4.63 11.05
CA LYS A 617 -17.54 -4.20 12.36
C LYS A 617 -16.18 -4.84 12.66
N GLY A 618 -15.19 -3.98 12.92
CA GLY A 618 -13.83 -4.42 13.25
C GLY A 618 -12.98 -4.90 12.06
N TYR A 619 -13.49 -4.88 10.84
CA TYR A 619 -12.78 -5.33 9.64
C TYR A 619 -11.43 -4.63 9.45
N LEU A 620 -11.37 -3.31 9.54
CA LEU A 620 -10.14 -2.53 9.46
C LEU A 620 -9.43 -2.38 10.84
N GLY A 621 -9.72 -3.26 11.79
CA GLY A 621 -9.15 -3.20 13.14
C GLY A 621 -9.69 -2.03 13.99
N SER A 622 -9.08 -1.79 15.14
CA SER A 622 -9.41 -0.63 15.95
C SER A 622 -9.00 0.66 15.23
N PHE A 623 -9.70 1.77 15.49
CA PHE A 623 -9.36 3.05 14.87
C PHE A 623 -7.90 3.48 15.14
N ARG A 624 -7.36 3.15 16.32
CA ARG A 624 -5.95 3.44 16.64
C ARG A 624 -5.01 2.65 15.74
N LYS A 625 -5.23 1.33 15.60
CA LYS A 625 -4.41 0.47 14.70
C LYS A 625 -4.49 0.98 13.26
N PHE A 626 -5.69 1.29 12.77
CA PHE A 626 -5.89 1.84 11.43
C PHE A 626 -5.21 3.20 11.24
N SER A 627 -5.22 4.04 12.26
CA SER A 627 -4.52 5.33 12.22
C SER A 627 -3.01 5.15 12.13
N ASP A 628 -2.45 4.24 12.92
CA ASP A 628 -1.01 4.00 12.96
C ASP A 628 -0.53 3.29 11.67
N GLU A 629 -1.34 2.36 11.12
CA GLU A 629 -1.00 1.56 9.94
C GLU A 629 -1.24 2.31 8.61
N PHE A 630 -2.31 3.13 8.52
CA PHE A 630 -2.70 3.74 7.24
C PHE A 630 -2.81 5.26 7.28
N ILE A 631 -3.47 5.86 8.30
CA ILE A 631 -3.72 7.30 8.26
C ILE A 631 -2.41 8.07 8.31
N VAL A 632 -1.57 7.80 9.32
CA VAL A 632 -0.30 8.53 9.49
C VAL A 632 0.65 8.29 8.32
N PRO A 633 0.93 7.04 7.90
CA PRO A 633 1.83 6.79 6.77
C PRO A 633 1.34 7.36 5.43
N ILE A 634 0.03 7.33 5.17
CA ILE A 634 -0.53 7.82 3.90
C ILE A 634 -0.72 9.34 3.90
N GLU A 635 -1.34 9.90 4.97
CA GLU A 635 -1.68 11.34 4.99
C GLU A 635 -0.46 12.22 5.31
N ARG A 636 0.55 11.71 6.03
CA ARG A 636 1.72 12.47 6.42
C ARG A 636 2.94 12.18 5.57
N ASP A 637 3.21 10.90 5.29
CA ASP A 637 4.46 10.44 4.68
C ASP A 637 4.25 10.01 3.21
N ASP A 638 3.01 10.06 2.69
CA ASP A 638 2.59 9.78 1.31
C ASP A 638 3.04 8.41 0.76
N LEU A 639 3.11 7.39 1.63
CA LEU A 639 3.64 6.08 1.29
C LEU A 639 2.72 5.30 0.33
N GLU A 640 3.19 5.06 -0.88
CA GLU A 640 2.45 4.35 -1.94
C GLU A 640 2.18 2.86 -1.63
N ALA A 641 3.06 2.23 -0.85
CA ALA A 641 2.88 0.84 -0.43
C ALA A 641 1.62 0.68 0.45
N GLU A 642 1.45 1.56 1.43
CA GLU A 642 0.30 1.55 2.34
C GLU A 642 -0.99 1.96 1.63
N LYS A 643 -0.91 2.87 0.63
CA LYS A 643 -2.05 3.17 -0.25
C LYS A 643 -2.50 1.93 -1.03
N ARG A 644 -1.55 1.16 -1.60
CA ARG A 644 -1.86 -0.10 -2.31
C ARG A 644 -2.47 -1.14 -1.38
N LYS A 645 -1.90 -1.36 -0.19
CA LYS A 645 -2.44 -2.26 0.83
C LYS A 645 -3.87 -1.89 1.24
N LEU A 646 -4.10 -0.61 1.55
CA LEU A 646 -5.43 -0.13 1.90
C LEU A 646 -6.42 -0.32 0.75
N ARG A 647 -6.00 -0.01 -0.48
CA ARG A 647 -6.82 -0.17 -1.68
C ARG A 647 -7.23 -1.64 -1.89
N ALA A 648 -6.29 -2.57 -1.75
CA ALA A 648 -6.55 -4.01 -1.82
C ALA A 648 -7.56 -4.48 -0.76
N ARG A 649 -7.48 -3.94 0.48
CA ARG A 649 -8.43 -4.26 1.56
C ARG A 649 -9.85 -3.75 1.30
N ILE A 650 -10.01 -2.57 0.71
CA ILE A 650 -11.34 -1.94 0.55
C ILE A 650 -12.03 -2.29 -0.77
N GLN A 651 -11.26 -2.50 -1.83
CA GLN A 651 -11.77 -2.74 -3.19
C GLN A 651 -12.77 -3.91 -3.30
N PRO A 652 -12.61 -5.04 -2.60
CA PRO A 652 -13.55 -6.16 -2.65
C PRO A 652 -14.99 -5.77 -2.24
N PHE A 653 -15.13 -4.89 -1.27
CA PHE A 653 -16.43 -4.50 -0.67
C PHE A 653 -16.99 -3.18 -1.19
N MET A 654 -16.33 -2.58 -2.19
CA MET A 654 -16.72 -1.31 -2.76
C MET A 654 -16.92 -1.43 -4.27
N MET A 655 -18.11 -1.13 -4.76
CA MET A 655 -18.39 -0.97 -6.19
C MET A 655 -18.43 0.52 -6.51
N ARG A 656 -17.57 0.97 -7.42
CA ARG A 656 -17.51 2.37 -7.85
C ARG A 656 -17.41 2.47 -9.37
N ARG A 657 -18.38 3.09 -9.99
CA ARG A 657 -18.39 3.40 -11.43
C ARG A 657 -18.53 4.90 -11.61
N THR A 658 -17.85 5.44 -12.61
CA THR A 658 -17.85 6.86 -12.92
C THR A 658 -18.65 7.14 -14.20
N LYS A 659 -19.18 8.36 -14.34
CA LYS A 659 -19.90 8.75 -15.56
C LYS A 659 -19.02 8.79 -16.81
N ASN A 660 -17.70 8.88 -16.62
CA ASN A 660 -16.74 8.90 -17.73
C ASN A 660 -16.31 7.49 -18.18
N ASP A 661 -16.83 6.45 -17.53
CA ASP A 661 -16.52 5.09 -17.89
C ASP A 661 -17.18 4.72 -19.23
N PRO A 662 -16.40 4.41 -20.28
CA PRO A 662 -16.92 4.09 -21.62
C PRO A 662 -17.79 2.84 -21.62
N GLU A 663 -17.55 1.89 -20.70
CA GLU A 663 -18.28 0.63 -20.61
C GLU A 663 -19.75 0.85 -20.22
N LEU A 664 -20.07 1.92 -19.51
CA LEU A 664 -21.42 2.21 -19.04
C LEU A 664 -22.39 2.66 -20.14
N ARG A 665 -21.91 3.11 -21.29
CA ARG A 665 -22.70 3.56 -22.46
C ARG A 665 -23.90 4.44 -22.08
N LEU A 666 -23.65 5.46 -21.24
CA LEU A 666 -24.71 6.24 -20.59
C LEU A 666 -25.54 7.09 -21.54
N ASN A 667 -25.03 7.40 -22.74
CA ASN A 667 -25.64 8.34 -23.70
C ASN A 667 -26.04 9.67 -23.04
N LEU A 668 -25.24 10.15 -22.07
CA LEU A 668 -25.43 11.49 -21.53
C LEU A 668 -24.99 12.54 -22.58
N PRO A 669 -25.67 13.69 -22.63
CA PRO A 669 -25.20 14.80 -23.47
C PRO A 669 -23.83 15.27 -22.99
N GLU A 670 -23.12 15.97 -23.86
CA GLU A 670 -21.84 16.56 -23.49
C GLU A 670 -22.02 17.61 -22.38
N LYS A 671 -20.98 17.75 -21.55
CA LYS A 671 -20.89 18.73 -20.48
C LYS A 671 -19.68 19.61 -20.72
N LEU A 672 -19.85 20.93 -20.77
CA LEU A 672 -18.78 21.90 -20.85
C LEU A 672 -18.64 22.64 -19.50
N GLU A 673 -17.49 22.54 -18.89
CA GLU A 673 -17.13 23.32 -17.71
C GLU A 673 -16.15 24.44 -18.08
N GLN A 674 -16.45 25.65 -17.65
CA GLN A 674 -15.60 26.80 -17.90
C GLN A 674 -15.50 27.72 -16.68
N ASN A 675 -14.31 28.29 -16.49
CA ASN A 675 -14.08 29.26 -15.45
C ASN A 675 -14.39 30.67 -16.04
N GLU A 676 -15.23 31.44 -15.33
CA GLU A 676 -15.55 32.83 -15.61
C GLU A 676 -14.66 33.71 -14.73
N TYR A 677 -13.60 34.24 -15.32
CA TYR A 677 -12.65 35.09 -14.60
C TYR A 677 -13.15 36.52 -14.55
N VAL A 678 -13.32 37.07 -13.33
CA VAL A 678 -13.92 38.38 -13.12
C VAL A 678 -13.01 39.24 -12.22
N PRO A 679 -12.62 40.45 -12.60
CA PRO A 679 -11.79 41.34 -11.77
C PRO A 679 -12.59 41.92 -10.60
N LEU A 680 -11.90 42.25 -9.50
CA LEU A 680 -12.46 43.04 -8.39
C LEU A 680 -12.84 44.46 -8.85
N THR A 681 -13.83 45.08 -8.21
CA THR A 681 -14.03 46.52 -8.29
C THR A 681 -12.95 47.24 -7.48
N THR A 682 -12.75 48.56 -7.71
CA THR A 682 -11.80 49.37 -6.93
C THR A 682 -12.11 49.34 -5.42
N GLU A 683 -13.39 49.32 -5.06
CA GLU A 683 -13.83 49.22 -3.67
C GLU A 683 -13.42 47.85 -3.08
N GLN A 684 -13.69 46.77 -3.81
CA GLN A 684 -13.33 45.42 -3.37
C GLN A 684 -11.81 45.26 -3.21
N ALA A 685 -11.03 45.78 -4.16
CA ALA A 685 -9.57 45.68 -4.12
C ALA A 685 -8.99 46.39 -2.87
N ALA A 686 -9.45 47.61 -2.61
CA ALA A 686 -9.01 48.40 -1.45
C ALA A 686 -9.36 47.68 -0.11
N LEU A 687 -10.57 47.17 -0.01
CA LEU A 687 -11.00 46.40 1.17
C LEU A 687 -10.22 45.08 1.34
N TYR A 688 -9.88 44.44 0.21
CA TYR A 688 -9.14 43.18 0.20
C TYR A 688 -7.72 43.36 0.75
N GLU A 689 -6.99 44.35 0.17
CA GLU A 689 -5.62 44.73 0.62
C GLU A 689 -5.61 45.12 2.11
N SER A 690 -6.49 46.04 2.49
CA SER A 690 -6.57 46.52 3.88
C SER A 690 -6.83 45.36 4.87
N PHE A 691 -7.69 44.44 4.52
CA PHE A 691 -8.03 43.28 5.41
C PHE A 691 -6.91 42.23 5.46
N VAL A 692 -6.21 42.00 4.36
CA VAL A 692 -5.03 41.13 4.32
C VAL A 692 -3.92 41.69 5.20
N ASP A 693 -3.61 42.99 5.06
CA ASP A 693 -2.55 43.66 5.84
C ASP A 693 -2.86 43.65 7.36
N GLU A 694 -4.09 43.98 7.73
CA GLU A 694 -4.54 43.91 9.12
C GLU A 694 -4.38 42.50 9.72
N THR A 695 -4.69 41.50 8.89
CA THR A 695 -4.69 40.10 9.35
C THR A 695 -3.28 39.53 9.38
N LYS A 696 -2.40 39.89 8.45
CA LYS A 696 -0.97 39.52 8.46
C LYS A 696 -0.33 39.95 9.78
N PHE A 697 -0.53 41.22 10.18
CA PHE A 697 -0.02 41.74 11.45
C PHE A 697 -0.51 40.95 12.68
N LYS A 698 -1.78 40.49 12.67
CA LYS A 698 -2.31 39.68 13.76
C LYS A 698 -1.75 38.24 13.75
N LEU A 699 -1.45 37.67 12.59
CA LEU A 699 -0.90 36.31 12.45
C LEU A 699 0.53 36.21 12.99
N GLU A 700 1.34 37.28 12.91
CA GLU A 700 2.70 37.34 13.46
C GLU A 700 2.73 37.20 15.01
N THR A 701 1.65 37.55 15.66
CA THR A 701 1.55 37.55 17.14
C THR A 701 0.93 36.27 17.72
N LEU A 702 0.35 35.38 16.88
CA LEU A 702 -0.41 34.20 17.29
C LEU A 702 0.31 32.91 16.96
N THR A 703 0.16 31.90 17.81
CA THR A 703 0.74 30.56 17.60
C THR A 703 -0.31 29.45 17.78
N GLY A 704 -0.05 28.30 17.20
CA GLY A 704 -0.82 27.08 17.44
C GLY A 704 -2.29 27.16 16.98
N PHE A 705 -3.21 26.77 17.87
CA PHE A 705 -4.64 26.64 17.56
C PHE A 705 -5.34 27.96 17.24
N GLU A 706 -4.93 29.06 17.92
CA GLU A 706 -5.50 30.40 17.69
C GLU A 706 -5.14 30.92 16.31
N ARG A 707 -3.92 30.70 15.86
CA ARG A 707 -3.45 31.04 14.51
C ARG A 707 -4.28 30.33 13.43
N LYS A 708 -4.48 29.01 13.58
CA LYS A 708 -5.32 28.22 12.65
C LYS A 708 -6.76 28.74 12.60
N GLY A 709 -7.34 29.09 13.73
CA GLY A 709 -8.68 29.66 13.80
C GLY A 709 -8.80 31.02 13.11
N LEU A 710 -7.78 31.88 13.25
CA LEU A 710 -7.74 33.19 12.57
C LEU A 710 -7.63 33.03 11.04
N ILE A 711 -6.77 32.11 10.57
CA ILE A 711 -6.62 31.81 9.14
C ILE A 711 -7.97 31.40 8.53
N LEU A 712 -8.66 30.41 9.09
CA LEU A 712 -9.97 29.96 8.58
C LEU A 712 -11.01 31.08 8.56
N LYS A 713 -11.03 31.93 9.58
CA LYS A 713 -11.91 33.09 9.65
C LYS A 713 -11.58 34.12 8.57
N MET A 714 -10.29 34.38 8.34
CA MET A 714 -9.82 35.28 7.30
C MET A 714 -10.20 34.77 5.90
N LEU A 715 -9.93 33.51 5.60
CA LEU A 715 -10.27 32.90 4.31
C LEU A 715 -11.78 33.00 4.02
N SER A 716 -12.63 32.74 5.04
CA SER A 716 -14.06 32.90 4.91
C SER A 716 -14.48 34.35 4.64
N ARG A 717 -13.82 35.32 5.30
CA ARG A 717 -14.10 36.76 5.09
C ARG A 717 -13.67 37.24 3.73
N LEU A 718 -12.50 36.84 3.24
CA LEU A 718 -12.00 37.17 1.92
C LEU A 718 -12.93 36.63 0.82
N LYS A 719 -13.45 35.41 0.95
CA LYS A 719 -14.43 34.84 0.01
C LYS A 719 -15.74 35.64 0.01
N GLN A 720 -16.20 36.10 1.16
CA GLN A 720 -17.36 37.01 1.22
C GLN A 720 -17.11 38.32 0.45
N LEU A 721 -15.91 38.85 0.59
CA LEU A 721 -15.50 40.07 -0.10
C LEU A 721 -15.38 39.87 -1.63
N CYS A 722 -14.80 38.75 -2.06
CA CYS A 722 -14.76 38.39 -3.48
C CYS A 722 -16.16 38.32 -4.10
N ASN A 723 -17.17 37.88 -3.33
CA ASN A 723 -18.55 37.84 -3.79
C ASN A 723 -19.15 39.27 -3.83
N HIS A 724 -19.17 39.97 -2.70
CA HIS A 724 -19.75 41.30 -2.61
C HIS A 724 -19.28 42.04 -1.34
N PRO A 725 -18.93 43.39 -1.43
CA PRO A 725 -18.52 44.20 -0.28
C PRO A 725 -19.55 44.21 0.86
N ALA A 726 -20.84 44.30 0.51
CA ALA A 726 -21.92 44.33 1.51
C ALA A 726 -21.99 43.06 2.38
N LEU A 727 -21.58 41.88 1.88
CA LEU A 727 -21.46 40.65 2.68
C LEU A 727 -20.33 40.77 3.70
N PHE A 728 -19.21 41.32 3.30
CA PHE A 728 -18.05 41.54 4.14
C PHE A 728 -18.33 42.60 5.21
N LEU A 729 -18.91 43.71 4.84
CA LEU A 729 -19.21 44.84 5.75
C LEU A 729 -20.48 44.61 6.56
N LYS A 730 -21.31 43.62 6.23
CA LYS A 730 -22.62 43.31 6.84
C LYS A 730 -23.58 44.53 6.73
N GLU A 731 -23.58 45.15 5.58
CA GLU A 731 -24.42 46.29 5.30
C GLU A 731 -25.88 45.89 5.11
N PRO A 732 -26.82 46.82 5.36
CA PRO A 732 -28.22 46.58 5.05
C PRO A 732 -28.47 46.49 3.54
N GLN A 733 -29.67 46.01 3.10
CA GLN A 733 -30.00 45.90 1.68
C GLN A 733 -29.90 47.27 0.96
N ALA A 734 -29.18 47.31 -0.14
CA ALA A 734 -29.12 48.44 -1.05
C ALA A 734 -29.97 48.15 -2.33
N PRO A 735 -30.31 49.19 -3.15
CA PRO A 735 -31.00 48.97 -4.43
C PRO A 735 -30.15 48.11 -5.39
N ALA A 736 -30.83 47.28 -6.20
CA ALA A 736 -30.17 46.34 -7.11
C ALA A 736 -29.15 46.97 -8.04
N ALA A 737 -29.43 48.15 -8.56
CA ALA A 737 -28.50 48.92 -9.42
C ALA A 737 -27.21 49.36 -8.70
N GLU A 738 -27.23 49.53 -7.38
CA GLU A 738 -26.05 49.80 -6.58
C GLU A 738 -25.29 48.53 -6.28
N LEU A 739 -25.97 47.45 -5.95
CA LEU A 739 -25.37 46.13 -5.69
C LEU A 739 -24.56 45.67 -6.90
N THR A 740 -25.10 45.71 -8.09
CA THR A 740 -24.39 45.26 -9.32
C THR A 740 -23.17 46.14 -9.67
N LYS A 741 -23.16 47.45 -9.29
CA LYS A 741 -21.99 48.33 -9.50
C LYS A 741 -20.84 48.02 -8.55
N ARG A 742 -21.10 47.50 -7.36
CA ARG A 742 -20.11 47.23 -6.32
C ARG A 742 -19.44 45.88 -6.46
N SER A 743 -19.95 44.99 -7.33
CA SER A 743 -19.36 43.66 -7.58
C SER A 743 -19.51 43.28 -9.06
N ASN A 744 -18.39 43.23 -9.78
CA ASN A 744 -18.35 42.74 -11.16
C ASN A 744 -18.81 41.29 -11.27
N LYS A 745 -18.52 40.45 -10.27
CA LYS A 745 -18.97 39.08 -10.19
C LYS A 745 -20.50 39.01 -10.14
N MET A 746 -21.12 39.78 -9.24
CA MET A 746 -22.58 39.85 -9.15
C MET A 746 -23.20 40.34 -10.46
N ALA A 747 -22.68 41.42 -11.05
CA ALA A 747 -23.14 41.93 -12.33
C ALA A 747 -23.09 40.90 -13.45
N ARG A 748 -21.98 40.14 -13.54
CA ARG A 748 -21.81 39.09 -14.55
C ARG A 748 -22.77 37.90 -14.34
N ILE A 749 -22.95 37.44 -13.09
CA ILE A 749 -23.91 36.36 -12.78
C ILE A 749 -25.35 36.78 -13.13
N VAL A 750 -25.76 37.99 -12.74
CA VAL A 750 -27.09 38.51 -13.02
C VAL A 750 -27.34 38.65 -14.53
N SER A 751 -26.37 39.22 -15.28
CA SER A 751 -26.46 39.36 -16.74
C SER A 751 -26.58 37.98 -17.42
N MET A 752 -25.70 37.04 -17.04
CA MET A 752 -25.70 35.67 -17.61
C MET A 752 -27.02 34.94 -17.32
N ALA A 753 -27.52 34.99 -16.09
CA ALA A 753 -28.77 34.35 -15.73
C ALA A 753 -29.98 34.96 -16.48
N ALA A 754 -29.96 36.31 -16.70
CA ALA A 754 -31.00 36.98 -17.48
C ALA A 754 -30.93 36.61 -18.97
N GLU A 755 -29.73 36.48 -19.54
CA GLU A 755 -29.53 36.05 -20.93
C GLU A 755 -30.02 34.59 -21.13
N ILE A 756 -29.70 33.67 -20.19
CA ILE A 756 -30.17 32.27 -20.22
C ILE A 756 -31.70 32.26 -20.20
N ALA A 757 -32.31 33.00 -19.28
CA ALA A 757 -33.76 33.07 -19.15
C ALA A 757 -34.41 33.66 -20.41
N ALA A 758 -33.82 34.69 -21.01
CA ALA A 758 -34.31 35.30 -22.26
C ALA A 758 -34.24 34.34 -23.46
N ASN A 759 -33.30 33.41 -23.45
CA ASN A 759 -33.18 32.37 -24.49
C ASN A 759 -34.17 31.19 -24.26
N GLY A 760 -34.99 31.23 -23.23
CA GLY A 760 -35.92 30.13 -22.88
C GLY A 760 -35.23 28.92 -22.28
N GLU A 761 -34.02 29.09 -21.78
CA GLU A 761 -33.23 28.08 -21.11
C GLU A 761 -33.36 28.21 -19.58
N GLN A 762 -32.98 27.18 -18.85
CA GLN A 762 -33.12 27.13 -17.38
C GLN A 762 -31.77 27.01 -16.72
N CYS A 763 -31.54 27.79 -15.65
CA CYS A 763 -30.30 27.72 -14.90
C CYS A 763 -30.48 27.52 -13.39
N LEU A 764 -29.48 26.86 -12.81
CA LEU A 764 -29.29 26.76 -11.37
C LEU A 764 -28.17 27.67 -10.93
N ILE A 765 -28.35 28.43 -9.86
CA ILE A 765 -27.30 29.26 -9.26
C ILE A 765 -27.00 28.72 -7.86
N PHE A 766 -25.78 28.24 -7.66
CA PHE A 766 -25.33 27.74 -6.36
C PHE A 766 -24.46 28.77 -5.64
N THR A 767 -24.75 28.98 -4.35
CA THR A 767 -23.93 29.83 -3.48
C THR A 767 -23.84 29.30 -2.06
N GLN A 768 -22.70 29.59 -1.39
CA GLN A 768 -22.49 29.25 0.03
C GLN A 768 -23.19 30.24 0.97
N TYR A 769 -23.37 31.48 0.51
CA TYR A 769 -23.77 32.60 1.34
C TYR A 769 -25.23 32.95 1.10
N ILE A 770 -26.05 32.82 2.14
CA ILE A 770 -27.49 33.16 2.06
C ILE A 770 -27.69 34.62 1.62
N GLY A 771 -26.85 35.54 2.16
CA GLY A 771 -26.90 36.94 1.75
C GLY A 771 -26.61 37.18 0.25
N MET A 772 -25.67 36.40 -0.34
CA MET A 772 -25.40 36.46 -1.79
C MET A 772 -26.64 36.00 -2.59
N GLY A 773 -27.25 34.89 -2.20
CA GLY A 773 -28.48 34.38 -2.84
C GLY A 773 -29.63 35.39 -2.76
N GLN A 774 -29.80 36.08 -1.63
CA GLN A 774 -30.80 37.13 -1.46
C GLN A 774 -30.55 38.34 -2.38
N MET A 775 -29.30 38.83 -2.47
CA MET A 775 -28.91 39.92 -3.34
C MET A 775 -29.11 39.54 -4.82
N LEU A 776 -28.73 38.31 -5.23
CA LEU A 776 -28.94 37.82 -6.60
C LEU A 776 -30.42 37.75 -6.94
N ARG A 777 -31.25 37.23 -6.02
CA ARG A 777 -32.70 37.21 -6.18
C ARG A 777 -33.30 38.62 -6.36
N GLN A 778 -32.89 39.57 -5.50
CA GLN A 778 -33.29 40.97 -5.60
C GLN A 778 -32.87 41.59 -6.93
N CYS A 779 -31.61 41.43 -7.37
CA CYS A 779 -31.13 42.00 -8.63
C CYS A 779 -31.86 41.43 -9.84
N LEU A 780 -32.11 40.13 -9.91
CA LEU A 780 -32.83 39.49 -11.01
C LEU A 780 -34.31 39.97 -11.06
N SER A 781 -34.94 40.14 -9.90
CA SER A 781 -36.32 40.61 -9.79
C SER A 781 -36.41 42.11 -10.18
N GLU A 782 -35.57 42.98 -9.56
CA GLU A 782 -35.69 44.44 -9.77
C GLU A 782 -35.20 44.93 -11.13
N LEU A 783 -34.11 44.30 -11.69
CA LEU A 783 -33.50 44.76 -12.92
C LEU A 783 -34.05 44.07 -14.17
N HIS A 784 -34.50 42.82 -14.04
CA HIS A 784 -34.91 41.99 -15.17
C HIS A 784 -36.35 41.45 -15.07
N GLY A 785 -37.04 41.71 -13.95
CA GLY A 785 -38.42 41.26 -13.75
C GLY A 785 -38.57 39.72 -13.63
N ILE A 786 -37.47 39.02 -13.31
CA ILE A 786 -37.49 37.55 -13.16
C ILE A 786 -37.75 37.19 -11.71
N ASP A 787 -38.87 36.50 -11.43
CA ASP A 787 -39.13 35.96 -10.11
C ASP A 787 -38.30 34.68 -9.87
N VAL A 788 -37.41 34.76 -8.89
CA VAL A 788 -36.40 33.70 -8.64
C VAL A 788 -36.61 33.10 -7.25
N PRO A 789 -37.10 31.87 -7.15
CA PRO A 789 -37.15 31.17 -5.89
C PRO A 789 -35.75 30.89 -5.35
N PHE A 790 -35.63 30.93 -4.01
CA PHE A 790 -34.36 30.63 -3.34
C PHE A 790 -34.54 29.50 -2.31
N LEU A 791 -33.93 28.35 -2.58
CA LEU A 791 -33.97 27.19 -1.72
C LEU A 791 -32.89 27.23 -0.66
N THR A 792 -33.28 27.29 0.61
CA THR A 792 -32.33 27.31 1.75
C THR A 792 -32.52 26.10 2.67
N GLY A 793 -31.52 25.82 3.50
CA GLY A 793 -31.57 24.69 4.46
C GLY A 793 -32.67 24.80 5.54
N SER A 794 -33.17 26.02 5.81
CA SER A 794 -34.23 26.25 6.81
C SER A 794 -35.65 26.06 6.28
N MET A 795 -35.82 25.85 4.95
CA MET A 795 -37.12 25.71 4.31
C MET A 795 -37.80 24.38 4.69
N PRO A 796 -39.09 24.38 5.07
CA PRO A 796 -39.84 23.18 5.34
C PRO A 796 -39.92 22.22 4.14
N LYS A 797 -39.98 20.90 4.40
CA LYS A 797 -39.94 19.85 3.36
C LYS A 797 -40.99 20.08 2.26
N GLY A 798 -42.29 20.30 2.63
CA GLY A 798 -43.35 20.46 1.64
C GLY A 798 -43.16 21.65 0.70
N GLN A 799 -42.63 22.78 1.18
CA GLN A 799 -42.29 23.93 0.34
C GLN A 799 -41.13 23.64 -0.58
N ARG A 800 -40.10 22.90 -0.09
CA ARG A 800 -38.95 22.50 -0.90
C ARG A 800 -39.40 21.60 -2.06
N ASP A 801 -40.20 20.58 -1.77
CA ASP A 801 -40.69 19.62 -2.76
C ASP A 801 -41.52 20.32 -3.82
N ALA A 802 -42.43 21.26 -3.41
CA ALA A 802 -43.23 22.05 -4.33
C ALA A 802 -42.36 22.92 -5.28
N LEU A 803 -41.30 23.56 -4.76
CA LEU A 803 -40.38 24.37 -5.60
C LEU A 803 -39.60 23.53 -6.61
N VAL A 804 -39.18 22.34 -6.22
CA VAL A 804 -38.49 21.40 -7.10
C VAL A 804 -39.42 20.93 -8.22
N ASP A 805 -40.65 20.55 -7.88
CA ASP A 805 -41.65 20.12 -8.85
C ASP A 805 -42.03 21.27 -9.81
N ALA A 806 -42.21 22.50 -9.31
CA ALA A 806 -42.47 23.69 -10.12
C ALA A 806 -41.32 24.01 -11.10
N PHE A 807 -40.07 23.88 -10.64
CA PHE A 807 -38.91 24.06 -11.51
C PHE A 807 -38.82 22.97 -12.62
N GLN A 808 -39.08 21.73 -12.27
CA GLN A 808 -39.10 20.62 -13.24
C GLN A 808 -40.24 20.74 -14.26
N ASN A 809 -41.36 21.40 -13.89
CA ASN A 809 -42.43 21.75 -14.79
C ASN A 809 -42.17 23.00 -15.66
N GLY A 810 -41.02 23.69 -15.45
CA GLY A 810 -40.64 24.88 -16.22
C GLY A 810 -41.37 26.17 -15.80
N GLU A 811 -41.94 26.24 -14.57
CA GLU A 811 -42.69 27.40 -14.12
C GLU A 811 -41.84 28.64 -13.91
N PHE A 812 -40.52 28.49 -13.72
CA PHE A 812 -39.56 29.60 -13.64
C PHE A 812 -38.19 29.21 -14.22
N PRO A 813 -37.48 30.18 -14.86
CA PRO A 813 -36.22 29.86 -15.59
C PRO A 813 -34.98 29.80 -14.72
N VAL A 814 -34.98 30.48 -13.56
CA VAL A 814 -33.78 30.59 -12.71
C VAL A 814 -34.13 30.07 -11.30
N PHE A 815 -33.28 29.20 -10.77
CA PHE A 815 -33.44 28.66 -9.41
C PHE A 815 -32.15 28.86 -8.60
N ILE A 816 -32.23 29.62 -7.52
CA ILE A 816 -31.09 29.81 -6.60
C ILE A 816 -31.15 28.75 -5.49
N LEU A 817 -29.98 28.13 -5.23
CA LEU A 817 -29.85 27.10 -4.20
C LEU A 817 -28.68 27.42 -3.28
N SER A 818 -28.93 27.34 -1.97
CA SER A 818 -27.77 27.27 -1.07
C SER A 818 -27.10 25.90 -1.21
N LEU A 819 -25.75 25.88 -1.31
CA LEU A 819 -24.98 24.65 -1.51
C LEU A 819 -25.32 23.55 -0.51
N LYS A 820 -25.54 23.89 0.77
CA LYS A 820 -25.96 22.92 1.79
C LYS A 820 -27.36 22.34 1.55
N ALA A 821 -28.27 23.10 0.96
CA ALA A 821 -29.63 22.65 0.66
C ALA A 821 -29.73 21.96 -0.69
N GLY A 822 -28.97 22.45 -1.68
CA GLY A 822 -28.91 21.90 -3.04
C GLY A 822 -28.00 20.69 -3.19
N GLY A 823 -27.09 20.47 -2.23
CA GLY A 823 -26.08 19.40 -2.26
C GLY A 823 -26.62 17.98 -2.05
N THR A 824 -27.91 17.78 -1.77
CA THR A 824 -28.45 16.45 -1.43
C THR A 824 -29.68 16.07 -2.25
N GLY A 825 -29.55 14.99 -3.04
CA GLY A 825 -30.65 14.18 -3.57
C GLY A 825 -31.69 14.78 -4.50
N LEU A 826 -31.59 16.09 -4.86
CA LEU A 826 -32.56 16.74 -5.75
C LEU A 826 -32.38 16.28 -7.21
N ASN A 827 -33.44 16.18 -7.94
CA ASN A 827 -33.47 15.99 -9.38
C ASN A 827 -33.87 17.27 -10.09
N LEU A 828 -32.95 17.91 -10.86
CA LEU A 828 -33.15 19.21 -11.49
C LEU A 828 -32.69 19.17 -12.96
N THR A 829 -33.05 18.08 -13.67
CA THR A 829 -32.62 17.81 -15.06
C THR A 829 -33.22 18.76 -16.10
N GLN A 830 -34.20 19.58 -15.74
CA GLN A 830 -34.67 20.65 -16.63
C GLN A 830 -33.60 21.74 -16.84
N ALA A 831 -32.72 21.95 -15.87
CA ALA A 831 -31.63 22.90 -16.02
C ALA A 831 -30.55 22.38 -16.99
N ASN A 832 -30.15 23.22 -17.92
CA ASN A 832 -29.03 23.01 -18.81
C ASN A 832 -27.87 24.00 -18.56
N HIS A 833 -28.02 24.93 -17.61
CA HIS A 833 -26.97 25.81 -17.13
C HIS A 833 -26.81 25.68 -15.61
N VAL A 834 -25.56 25.62 -15.16
CA VAL A 834 -25.20 25.59 -13.73
C VAL A 834 -24.17 26.68 -13.46
N LEU A 835 -24.49 27.64 -12.60
CA LEU A 835 -23.67 28.78 -12.23
C LEU A 835 -23.19 28.59 -10.77
N HIS A 836 -21.92 28.39 -10.56
CA HIS A 836 -21.29 28.39 -9.23
C HIS A 836 -20.80 29.80 -8.90
N ALA A 837 -21.57 30.53 -8.11
CA ALA A 837 -21.28 31.93 -7.77
C ALA A 837 -19.98 32.09 -6.96
N ASP A 838 -19.62 31.10 -6.18
CA ASP A 838 -18.42 31.06 -5.35
C ASP A 838 -17.76 29.67 -5.39
N ARG A 839 -16.44 29.67 -5.41
CA ARG A 839 -15.63 28.43 -5.41
C ARG A 839 -15.72 27.71 -4.07
N TRP A 840 -15.80 26.41 -4.10
CA TRP A 840 -15.75 25.57 -2.90
C TRP A 840 -14.34 25.01 -2.69
N TRP A 841 -13.95 24.78 -1.43
CA TRP A 841 -12.66 24.19 -1.08
C TRP A 841 -12.54 22.72 -1.51
N ASN A 842 -13.66 22.01 -1.53
CA ASN A 842 -13.75 20.62 -1.94
C ASN A 842 -14.48 20.55 -3.29
N PRO A 843 -13.81 20.18 -4.40
CA PRO A 843 -14.44 20.08 -5.72
C PRO A 843 -15.57 19.05 -5.76
N ALA A 844 -15.55 18.04 -4.88
CA ALA A 844 -16.61 17.03 -4.80
C ALA A 844 -17.97 17.67 -4.49
N VAL A 845 -18.03 18.73 -3.68
CA VAL A 845 -19.27 19.43 -3.35
C VAL A 845 -19.79 20.23 -4.55
N GLU A 846 -18.91 20.86 -5.35
CA GLU A 846 -19.28 21.52 -6.59
C GLU A 846 -19.82 20.51 -7.61
N ASN A 847 -19.13 19.37 -7.75
CA ASN A 847 -19.55 18.29 -8.64
C ASN A 847 -20.90 17.70 -8.20
N GLN A 848 -21.11 17.48 -6.90
CA GLN A 848 -22.41 17.06 -6.36
C GLN A 848 -23.54 18.03 -6.72
N ALA A 849 -23.30 19.33 -6.66
CA ALA A 849 -24.27 20.35 -7.05
C ALA A 849 -24.55 20.33 -8.57
N THR A 850 -23.51 20.22 -9.40
CA THR A 850 -23.61 20.08 -10.87
C THR A 850 -24.36 18.80 -11.25
N ASP A 851 -24.18 17.71 -10.54
CA ASP A 851 -24.84 16.42 -10.75
C ASP A 851 -26.35 16.43 -10.48
N ARG A 852 -26.91 17.52 -9.98
CA ARG A 852 -28.37 17.71 -9.92
C ARG A 852 -28.97 17.97 -11.30
N ALA A 853 -28.23 18.65 -12.18
CA ALA A 853 -28.59 18.90 -13.58
C ALA A 853 -28.02 17.83 -14.51
N TYR A 854 -26.77 17.40 -14.31
CA TYR A 854 -26.06 16.43 -15.14
C TYR A 854 -26.20 15.00 -14.63
N ARG A 855 -27.34 14.37 -14.91
CA ARG A 855 -27.67 13.01 -14.49
C ARG A 855 -28.55 12.30 -15.51
N ILE A 856 -28.79 11.01 -15.33
CA ILE A 856 -29.67 10.22 -16.19
C ILE A 856 -31.04 10.91 -16.30
N GLY A 857 -31.50 11.12 -17.54
CA GLY A 857 -32.70 11.88 -17.85
C GLY A 857 -32.41 13.28 -18.40
N GLN A 858 -31.16 13.74 -18.36
CA GLN A 858 -30.73 14.95 -19.05
C GLN A 858 -30.64 14.71 -20.55
N THR A 859 -31.30 15.57 -21.34
CA THR A 859 -31.32 15.47 -22.81
C THR A 859 -30.66 16.67 -23.49
N LYS A 860 -30.36 17.72 -22.73
CA LYS A 860 -29.77 18.96 -23.22
C LYS A 860 -28.28 19.01 -22.87
N PHE A 861 -27.48 19.65 -23.70
CA PHE A 861 -26.09 20.00 -23.41
C PHE A 861 -25.99 20.79 -22.10
N VAL A 862 -25.07 20.45 -21.21
CA VAL A 862 -24.97 21.10 -19.90
C VAL A 862 -23.76 22.03 -19.85
N HIS A 863 -24.03 23.32 -19.61
CA HIS A 863 -22.99 24.34 -19.41
C HIS A 863 -22.79 24.61 -17.92
N VAL A 864 -21.54 24.49 -17.45
CA VAL A 864 -21.18 24.78 -16.06
C VAL A 864 -20.23 25.95 -16.01
N HIS A 865 -20.65 27.01 -15.34
CA HIS A 865 -19.88 28.25 -15.21
C HIS A 865 -19.40 28.39 -13.76
N LYS A 866 -18.10 28.46 -13.56
CA LYS A 866 -17.46 28.63 -12.26
C LYS A 866 -16.86 30.02 -12.15
N PHE A 867 -17.43 30.89 -11.32
CA PHE A 867 -16.98 32.27 -11.19
C PHE A 867 -15.78 32.39 -10.28
N VAL A 868 -14.68 32.93 -10.82
CA VAL A 868 -13.39 33.08 -10.13
C VAL A 868 -13.00 34.53 -10.14
N THR A 869 -12.70 35.10 -8.99
CA THR A 869 -12.23 36.47 -8.89
C THR A 869 -10.71 36.52 -9.07
N VAL A 870 -10.27 37.25 -10.14
CA VAL A 870 -8.84 37.33 -10.53
C VAL A 870 -8.02 38.06 -9.49
N GLY A 871 -6.77 37.68 -9.28
CA GLY A 871 -5.84 38.30 -8.35
C GLY A 871 -6.15 37.98 -6.87
N THR A 872 -7.07 37.08 -6.59
CA THR A 872 -7.52 36.80 -5.22
C THR A 872 -7.29 35.34 -4.81
N ILE A 873 -7.64 35.09 -3.55
CA ILE A 873 -7.64 33.72 -3.01
C ILE A 873 -8.45 32.72 -3.85
N GLU A 874 -9.50 33.15 -4.56
CA GLU A 874 -10.31 32.24 -5.37
C GLU A 874 -9.53 31.71 -6.58
N GLU A 875 -8.72 32.55 -7.24
CA GLU A 875 -7.86 32.13 -8.34
C GLU A 875 -6.78 31.16 -7.88
N LYS A 876 -6.16 31.46 -6.74
CA LYS A 876 -5.13 30.58 -6.17
C LYS A 876 -5.71 29.21 -5.76
N ILE A 877 -6.90 29.19 -5.16
CA ILE A 877 -7.63 27.95 -4.87
C ILE A 877 -7.90 27.18 -6.16
N ASP A 878 -8.35 27.86 -7.22
CA ASP A 878 -8.63 27.22 -8.50
C ASP A 878 -7.38 26.58 -9.10
N GLN A 879 -6.24 27.28 -9.11
CA GLN A 879 -4.95 26.76 -9.58
C GLN A 879 -4.51 25.53 -8.76
N MET A 880 -4.57 25.60 -7.44
CA MET A 880 -4.23 24.48 -6.57
C MET A 880 -5.15 23.25 -6.77
N LEU A 881 -6.43 23.47 -7.04
CA LEU A 881 -7.37 22.39 -7.33
C LEU A 881 -7.06 21.72 -8.67
N VAL A 882 -6.64 22.49 -9.69
CA VAL A 882 -6.23 21.96 -11.00
C VAL A 882 -4.93 21.15 -10.89
N GLU A 883 -3.93 21.67 -10.20
CA GLU A 883 -2.65 20.98 -9.98
C GLU A 883 -2.87 19.65 -9.24
N LYS A 884 -3.69 19.67 -8.19
CA LYS A 884 -4.02 18.44 -7.44
C LYS A 884 -4.84 17.44 -8.26
N ALA A 885 -5.77 17.90 -9.09
CA ALA A 885 -6.53 17.03 -9.97
C ALA A 885 -5.64 16.33 -11.00
N ALA A 886 -4.59 17.02 -11.48
CA ALA A 886 -3.62 16.46 -12.42
C ALA A 886 -2.70 15.39 -11.77
N LEU A 887 -2.40 15.54 -10.48
CA LEU A 887 -1.57 14.60 -9.72
C LEU A 887 -2.35 13.38 -9.20
N SER A 888 -3.67 13.42 -9.27
CA SER A 888 -4.53 12.45 -8.58
C SER A 888 -5.62 11.84 -9.44
N ALA A 889 -5.23 10.84 -10.21
CA ALA A 889 -6.17 9.79 -10.62
C ALA A 889 -6.56 8.89 -9.42
N ASP A 890 -5.99 9.10 -8.23
CA ASP A 890 -6.09 8.22 -7.08
C ASP A 890 -7.11 8.62 -6.00
N LEU A 891 -7.72 7.62 -5.42
CA LEU A 891 -8.87 7.65 -4.48
C LEU A 891 -8.65 8.39 -3.15
N ILE A 892 -7.43 8.87 -2.84
CA ILE A 892 -7.07 9.31 -1.49
C ILE A 892 -6.47 10.72 -1.52
N HIS A 893 -7.22 11.73 -1.06
CA HIS A 893 -6.75 13.10 -0.87
C HIS A 893 -7.11 13.65 0.51
N SER A 894 -6.14 14.28 1.17
CA SER A 894 -6.40 15.00 2.42
C SER A 894 -6.74 16.47 2.15
N SER A 895 -7.79 17.00 2.77
CA SER A 895 -8.13 18.43 2.76
C SER A 895 -7.47 19.22 3.90
N GLN A 896 -6.53 18.62 4.62
CA GLN A 896 -5.85 19.26 5.75
C GLN A 896 -4.86 20.35 5.35
N TRP A 897 -4.46 20.41 4.10
CA TRP A 897 -3.46 21.32 3.58
C TRP A 897 -3.65 22.80 3.99
N LEU A 898 -4.90 23.26 4.11
CA LEU A 898 -5.22 24.62 4.55
C LEU A 898 -4.77 24.96 5.98
N THR A 899 -4.75 23.94 6.85
CA THR A 899 -4.34 24.10 8.26
C THR A 899 -2.87 23.78 8.48
N GLU A 900 -2.22 23.24 7.47
CA GLU A 900 -0.81 22.80 7.48
C GLU A 900 0.09 23.71 6.64
N LEU A 901 -0.49 24.70 5.96
CA LEU A 901 0.27 25.72 5.23
C LEU A 901 1.37 26.33 6.12
N ASN A 902 2.59 26.29 5.62
CA ASN A 902 3.70 27.01 6.21
C ASN A 902 3.56 28.54 5.98
N ASP A 903 4.40 29.33 6.61
CA ASP A 903 4.28 30.80 6.54
C ASP A 903 4.46 31.35 5.13
N ARG A 904 5.31 30.74 4.29
CA ARG A 904 5.51 31.12 2.90
C ARG A 904 4.30 30.78 2.02
N GLU A 905 3.78 29.57 2.16
CA GLU A 905 2.58 29.14 1.40
C GLU A 905 1.36 29.98 1.78
N LEU A 906 1.23 30.34 3.05
CA LEU A 906 0.18 31.23 3.53
C LEU A 906 0.37 32.66 2.98
N GLU A 907 1.59 33.15 2.94
CA GLU A 907 1.93 34.44 2.39
C GLU A 907 1.65 34.52 0.89
N ASP A 908 2.04 33.46 0.15
CA ASP A 908 1.73 33.32 -1.27
C ASP A 908 0.22 33.21 -1.52
N LEU A 909 -0.52 32.51 -0.66
CA LEU A 909 -1.97 32.41 -0.76
C LEU A 909 -2.67 33.75 -0.55
N LEU A 910 -2.11 34.63 0.25
CA LEU A 910 -2.68 35.91 0.66
C LEU A 910 -2.21 37.11 -0.19
N THR A 911 -1.16 36.95 -0.95
CA THR A 911 -0.62 38.05 -1.76
C THR A 911 -1.62 38.38 -2.87
N PHE A 912 -2.00 39.63 -2.96
CA PHE A 912 -2.77 40.21 -4.08
C PHE A 912 -1.82 40.43 -5.26
N ASN A 913 -2.08 39.82 -6.41
CA ASN A 913 -1.30 40.00 -7.62
C ASN A 913 -2.02 40.94 -8.62
#